data_8f988343ee983db4bf43b5746785fe1c
#
_entry.id   8f988343ee983db4bf43b5746785fe1c
#
_cell.length_a   1.000
_cell.length_b   1.000
_cell.length_c   1.000
_cell.angle_alpha   90.00
_cell.angle_beta   90.00
_cell.angle_gamma   90.00
#
_symmetry.space_group_name_H-M   'P 1'
#
loop_
_entity.id
_entity.type
_entity.pdbx_description
1 polymer ?
#
loop_
_entity_poly.entity_id
_entity_poly.type
_entity_poly.pdbx_seq_one_letter_code
_entity_poly.pdbx_strand_id
1 'polypeptide(L)'
;MNITDYLVTKRPFVILILFFACAIVPNFIYAQDMMGKTGLLKLWDGLKQKQSEELMPHGKALYQTSVRKAKQNIPTRLIPVMENEWIISDGWELGTSTQVLESDISIFSPDFNTTNWYNAIVPGTVLTTLVNQGVYPDPYYGLNNMAIPDTLAHMQWWYRVRFNTPKESKGKRIRLLFNGINYRGEIFLNGKKIDNMAGAFVRGKYDVTSYLKENGENVLAVLVSPPDNPGISHEQSMLAGQGLNGGQSSLDGPTFIASVGWDWIPGIRDRNTGIWQDVRLQIGGDVVIGDPHIITDLTLPDTTKAMVKIAVPIRNISNNNVFGELSAKFEGVNIKTAYSLKPNEEKSIVFDPKDYVELNLNNPKLWWPNGYGAPNLYHLELEANTGAISSDKKKLQFGVRELSYELMINTPAKANHRIAYTPADVNNGQPIFDYENVVLVGDPKKQRTIPTLYSNVNEEAVFEQLSNDDPVGQYLVFRVNGVRIYIKGGTFGMDDAMKRVSRERMEPYFRLHREAHFNLIRNWTGESTEELFYTLADEYGMLVWNDFWMTTDDTVEPNNYDLFLKNATDVVRRFRTHPSIALWCPRNEGYAPQGMEPRLAAMIAKEDPTRHYHGNSRFLNAINSGPYGFIKDYERYYTQIAEGFNTELGAQAIPTANTLRKFIAPEDLWPINDVWAYHDMHHTTHFFNDFMDAVNSYGQANSVDEFAKKAQMITYDTWRRMIEGFNSRLWQNTTGLILWMSHPAWPSMTWQTYTFDYETPGSYYGVRKAQEPIHVQMNLPDDKIIILNSTRESYSNMTMTVRYYSIEGREYYSKSAKFDVKANAKTDCFIPDIAVDKLEDYTLVRLELKDRYGKVVSINDYWKSKAKLQANKELNKIRKPKLKLVKVKTQGSILNYELQNVSKELAVAVKLNVKDKLSGEIVLPVYFSEGYINLLPGEKRKLTLELPHQSIHDFNIIAEGYNFDSVILL
;
A
#
# COMPACT_ATOMS: atom_id res chain seq x y z
N MET A 1 -59.45 -7.85 43.43
CA MET A 1 -59.13 -7.38 42.06
C MET A 1 -57.61 -7.54 41.93
N ASN A 2 -57.20 -8.51 41.15
CA ASN A 2 -55.80 -8.97 41.13
C ASN A 2 -54.92 -8.05 40.26
N ILE A 3 -53.75 -7.75 40.73
CA ILE A 3 -52.74 -6.88 40.05
C ILE A 3 -52.32 -7.43 38.67
N THR A 4 -52.66 -8.66 38.37
CA THR A 4 -52.35 -9.30 37.09
C THR A 4 -53.21 -8.81 35.92
N ASP A 5 -54.39 -8.27 36.17
CA ASP A 5 -55.30 -7.82 35.07
C ASP A 5 -55.01 -6.36 34.60
N TYR A 6 -54.17 -5.63 35.36
CA TYR A 6 -53.83 -4.24 34.98
C TYR A 6 -52.59 -4.18 34.08
N LEU A 7 -51.79 -5.24 34.03
CA LEU A 7 -50.57 -5.28 33.21
C LEU A 7 -50.80 -5.84 31.80
N VAL A 8 -51.90 -6.54 31.55
CA VAL A 8 -52.21 -7.12 30.21
C VAL A 8 -52.82 -6.12 29.24
N THR A 9 -53.52 -5.10 29.76
CA THR A 9 -54.26 -4.12 28.91
C THR A 9 -53.42 -2.90 28.52
N LYS A 10 -52.21 -2.70 29.09
CA LYS A 10 -51.35 -1.58 28.69
C LYS A 10 -50.13 -1.98 27.87
N ARG A 11 -49.86 -3.25 27.66
CA ARG A 11 -48.74 -3.72 26.85
C ARG A 11 -48.78 -3.35 25.36
N PRO A 12 -49.92 -3.29 24.65
CA PRO A 12 -49.91 -2.91 23.25
C PRO A 12 -49.58 -1.44 23.01
N PHE A 13 -49.82 -0.53 23.98
CA PHE A 13 -49.57 0.90 23.80
C PHE A 13 -48.10 1.28 24.01
N VAL A 14 -47.38 0.59 24.88
CA VAL A 14 -45.92 0.82 25.11
C VAL A 14 -45.10 0.21 23.99
N ILE A 15 -45.53 -0.92 23.43
CA ILE A 15 -44.92 -1.54 22.24
C ILE A 15 -45.17 -0.69 20.99
N LEU A 16 -46.35 -0.06 20.87
CA LEU A 16 -46.68 0.80 19.74
C LEU A 16 -45.87 2.14 19.79
N ILE A 17 -45.62 2.69 20.99
CA ILE A 17 -44.83 3.90 21.16
C ILE A 17 -43.35 3.59 20.90
N LEU A 18 -42.81 2.41 21.30
CA LEU A 18 -41.45 1.95 20.95
C LEU A 18 -41.35 1.66 19.45
N PHE A 19 -42.36 1.09 18.80
CA PHE A 19 -42.38 0.88 17.35
C PHE A 19 -42.56 2.21 16.57
N PHE A 20 -43.31 3.18 17.08
CA PHE A 20 -43.40 4.49 16.47
C PHE A 20 -42.16 5.37 16.72
N ALA A 21 -41.50 5.26 17.86
CA ALA A 21 -40.22 5.91 18.11
C ALA A 21 -39.13 5.31 17.23
N CYS A 22 -39.13 4.00 16.97
CA CYS A 22 -38.21 3.37 16.01
C CYS A 22 -38.56 3.65 14.55
N ALA A 23 -39.81 4.09 14.23
CA ALA A 23 -40.23 4.39 12.84
C ALA A 23 -40.04 5.86 12.43
N ILE A 24 -39.83 6.77 13.40
CA ILE A 24 -39.69 8.22 13.15
C ILE A 24 -38.24 8.71 13.20
N VAL A 25 -37.29 7.85 13.63
CA VAL A 25 -35.84 8.19 13.66
C VAL A 25 -35.00 7.18 12.86
N PRO A 26 -35.26 6.98 11.55
CA PRO A 26 -34.40 6.07 10.78
C PRO A 26 -33.18 6.74 10.18
N ASN A 27 -33.14 8.06 10.07
CA ASN A 27 -32.06 8.72 9.33
C ASN A 27 -30.92 9.32 10.20
N PHE A 28 -31.20 9.63 11.48
CA PHE A 28 -30.18 10.16 12.38
C PHE A 28 -29.36 9.06 13.08
N ILE A 29 -29.96 7.92 13.36
CA ILE A 29 -29.26 6.81 14.05
C ILE A 29 -28.27 6.12 13.11
N TYR A 30 -28.55 6.05 11.81
CA TYR A 30 -27.62 5.44 10.84
C TYR A 30 -26.36 6.28 10.58
N ALA A 31 -26.48 7.61 10.59
CA ALA A 31 -25.32 8.48 10.48
C ALA A 31 -24.43 8.43 11.75
N GLN A 32 -25.06 8.34 12.94
CA GLN A 32 -24.33 8.18 14.21
C GLN A 32 -23.68 6.80 14.36
N ASP A 33 -24.31 5.72 13.83
CA ASP A 33 -23.72 4.37 13.82
C ASP A 33 -22.50 4.28 12.87
N MET A 34 -22.42 5.16 11.87
CA MET A 34 -21.27 5.26 10.96
C MET A 34 -20.15 6.19 11.48
N MET A 35 -20.36 6.90 12.57
CA MET A 35 -19.43 7.87 13.13
C MET A 35 -18.62 7.35 14.35
N GLY A 36 -18.53 6.05 14.55
CA GLY A 36 -17.80 5.46 15.67
C GLY A 36 -18.50 5.63 17.02
N LYS A 37 -18.90 4.55 17.64
CA LYS A 37 -19.55 4.56 18.96
C LYS A 37 -18.52 4.62 20.05
N THR A 38 -18.45 5.73 20.77
CA THR A 38 -17.73 5.88 22.05
C THR A 38 -18.12 4.86 23.13
N GLY A 39 -19.16 4.05 22.89
CA GLY A 39 -19.62 2.99 23.79
C GLY A 39 -18.80 1.69 23.74
N LEU A 40 -18.04 1.42 22.69
CA LEU A 40 -17.29 0.19 22.52
C LEU A 40 -16.08 0.09 23.47
N LEU A 41 -15.44 1.19 23.84
CA LEU A 41 -14.34 1.22 24.82
C LEU A 41 -14.69 0.48 26.14
N LYS A 42 -15.96 0.56 26.58
CA LYS A 42 -16.40 -0.18 27.79
C LYS A 42 -16.66 -1.66 27.56
N LEU A 43 -16.99 -2.07 26.34
CA LEU A 43 -17.17 -3.49 25.99
C LEU A 43 -15.80 -4.20 25.91
N TRP A 44 -14.76 -3.53 25.43
CA TRP A 44 -13.42 -4.09 25.29
C TRP A 44 -12.72 -4.35 26.62
N ASP A 45 -12.98 -3.58 27.66
CA ASP A 45 -12.43 -3.87 29.00
C ASP A 45 -12.89 -5.24 29.55
N GLY A 46 -14.03 -5.75 29.11
CA GLY A 46 -14.53 -7.09 29.46
C GLY A 46 -13.97 -8.23 28.60
N LEU A 47 -13.34 -7.92 27.46
CA LEU A 47 -12.87 -8.90 26.49
C LEU A 47 -11.35 -9.20 26.59
N LYS A 48 -10.68 -8.77 27.63
CA LYS A 48 -9.24 -9.02 27.91
C LYS A 48 -8.94 -10.49 28.21
N GLN A 49 -9.62 -11.42 27.56
CA GLN A 49 -9.36 -12.85 27.74
C GLN A 49 -8.36 -13.33 26.68
N LYS A 50 -7.27 -13.90 27.16
CA LYS A 50 -6.39 -14.67 26.30
C LYS A 50 -7.17 -15.81 25.67
N GLN A 51 -6.85 -16.10 24.42
CA GLN A 51 -7.34 -17.27 23.71
C GLN A 51 -7.05 -18.53 24.51
N SER A 52 -8.01 -19.46 24.58
CA SER A 52 -7.81 -20.74 25.26
C SER A 52 -6.78 -21.60 24.51
N GLU A 53 -6.07 -22.47 25.26
CA GLU A 53 -5.01 -23.30 24.69
C GLU A 53 -5.51 -24.18 23.54
N GLU A 54 -6.73 -24.68 23.61
CA GLU A 54 -7.35 -25.51 22.57
C GLU A 54 -7.58 -24.79 21.23
N LEU A 55 -7.64 -23.45 21.27
CA LEU A 55 -7.82 -22.60 20.10
C LEU A 55 -6.48 -22.09 19.52
N MET A 56 -5.38 -22.31 20.25
CA MET A 56 -4.04 -21.92 19.78
C MET A 56 -3.61 -22.80 18.59
N PRO A 57 -2.85 -22.27 17.63
CA PRO A 57 -2.33 -23.07 16.55
C PRO A 57 -1.25 -24.05 17.01
N HIS A 58 -1.29 -25.27 16.48
CA HIS A 58 -0.34 -26.34 16.76
C HIS A 58 0.36 -26.82 15.47
N GLY A 59 1.70 -26.90 15.53
CA GLY A 59 2.52 -27.49 14.48
C GLY A 59 3.13 -28.82 14.92
N LYS A 60 3.54 -29.64 13.97
CA LYS A 60 4.33 -30.85 14.24
C LYS A 60 5.80 -30.51 14.44
N ALA A 61 6.29 -29.50 13.72
CA ALA A 61 7.64 -28.99 13.86
C ALA A 61 7.83 -28.27 15.19
N LEU A 62 9.00 -28.45 15.78
CA LEU A 62 9.41 -27.65 16.94
C LEU A 62 9.76 -26.23 16.50
N TYR A 63 9.63 -25.27 17.42
CA TYR A 63 10.16 -23.94 17.22
C TYR A 63 11.66 -24.00 16.93
N GLN A 64 12.12 -23.19 15.99
CA GLN A 64 13.53 -23.09 15.69
C GLN A 64 14.31 -22.58 16.91
N THR A 65 15.41 -23.20 17.17
CA THR A 65 16.33 -22.74 18.22
C THR A 65 17.12 -21.54 17.72
N SER A 66 17.24 -20.52 18.55
CA SER A 66 18.09 -19.36 18.29
C SER A 66 19.29 -19.38 19.22
N VAL A 67 20.40 -18.84 18.77
CA VAL A 67 21.63 -18.75 19.56
C VAL A 67 22.00 -17.28 19.70
N ARG A 68 21.97 -16.79 20.94
CA ARG A 68 22.35 -15.41 21.23
C ARG A 68 23.78 -15.15 20.78
N LYS A 69 23.93 -14.14 19.94
CA LYS A 69 25.24 -13.65 19.49
C LYS A 69 25.91 -12.87 20.62
N ALA A 70 27.21 -13.03 20.75
CA ALA A 70 28.01 -12.20 21.65
C ALA A 70 27.92 -10.73 21.18
N LYS A 71 27.77 -9.83 22.17
CA LYS A 71 27.82 -8.40 21.88
C LYS A 71 29.18 -8.02 21.28
N GLN A 72 29.12 -7.26 20.20
CA GLN A 72 30.31 -6.74 19.53
C GLN A 72 30.52 -5.27 19.88
N ASN A 73 31.77 -4.85 19.96
CA ASN A 73 32.10 -3.44 20.08
C ASN A 73 32.11 -2.82 18.66
N ILE A 74 30.96 -2.32 18.25
CA ILE A 74 30.79 -1.70 16.95
C ILE A 74 30.90 -0.18 17.12
N PRO A 75 31.89 0.47 16.48
CA PRO A 75 32.05 1.91 16.55
C PRO A 75 30.90 2.59 15.82
N THR A 76 30.42 3.71 16.36
CA THR A 76 29.42 4.54 15.69
C THR A 76 29.97 5.14 14.40
N ARG A 77 29.21 5.07 13.34
CA ARG A 77 29.48 5.74 12.08
C ARG A 77 28.50 6.89 11.86
N LEU A 78 29.00 8.00 11.38
CA LEU A 78 28.20 9.09 10.87
C LEU A 78 28.17 8.97 9.35
N ILE A 79 27.03 8.55 8.80
CA ILE A 79 26.84 8.35 7.36
C ILE A 79 26.33 9.66 6.74
N PRO A 80 27.06 10.31 5.82
CA PRO A 80 26.62 11.54 5.20
C PRO A 80 25.38 11.31 4.34
N VAL A 81 24.36 12.13 4.54
CA VAL A 81 23.12 12.18 3.71
C VAL A 81 23.22 13.31 2.70
N MET A 82 23.66 14.47 3.18
CA MET A 82 23.97 15.63 2.37
C MET A 82 25.09 16.44 3.04
N GLU A 83 25.47 17.54 2.42
CA GLU A 83 26.42 18.46 3.04
C GLU A 83 25.90 18.93 4.42
N ASN A 84 26.71 18.73 5.46
CA ASN A 84 26.41 19.06 6.85
C ASN A 84 25.25 18.27 7.51
N GLU A 85 24.89 17.12 6.98
CA GLU A 85 23.89 16.23 7.59
C GLU A 85 24.34 14.77 7.55
N TRP A 86 24.24 14.07 8.68
CA TRP A 86 24.68 12.67 8.87
C TRP A 86 23.63 11.87 9.62
N ILE A 87 23.44 10.61 9.21
CA ILE A 87 22.74 9.60 10.01
C ILE A 87 23.70 9.08 11.06
N ILE A 88 23.25 9.01 12.32
CA ILE A 88 23.93 8.27 13.39
C ILE A 88 23.63 6.79 13.18
N SER A 89 24.56 6.10 12.53
CA SER A 89 24.44 4.68 12.21
C SER A 89 25.43 3.84 13.02
N ASP A 90 25.10 2.57 13.19
CA ASP A 90 25.90 1.62 13.97
C ASP A 90 26.17 2.06 15.41
N GLY A 91 26.83 1.23 16.19
CA GLY A 91 27.22 1.54 17.57
C GLY A 91 26.05 1.74 18.54
N TRP A 92 24.81 1.61 18.09
CA TRP A 92 23.66 1.63 18.98
C TRP A 92 23.57 0.39 19.84
N GLU A 93 23.19 0.58 21.09
CA GLU A 93 23.07 -0.44 22.11
C GLU A 93 21.65 -0.46 22.66
N LEU A 94 21.10 -1.66 22.93
CA LEU A 94 19.75 -1.87 23.46
C LEU A 94 19.81 -2.62 24.79
N GLY A 95 19.21 -2.06 25.81
CA GLY A 95 19.05 -2.71 27.13
C GLY A 95 17.63 -2.54 27.66
N THR A 96 17.18 -3.45 28.51
CA THR A 96 15.87 -3.29 29.17
C THR A 96 15.94 -2.20 30.24
N SER A 97 14.81 -1.51 30.50
CA SER A 97 14.75 -0.50 31.56
C SER A 97 15.08 -1.10 32.93
N THR A 98 14.76 -2.38 33.16
CA THR A 98 15.04 -3.08 34.43
C THR A 98 16.53 -3.33 34.70
N GLN A 99 17.39 -3.18 33.68
CA GLN A 99 18.85 -3.28 33.82
C GLN A 99 19.49 -1.97 34.29
N VAL A 100 18.73 -0.90 34.41
CA VAL A 100 19.17 0.43 34.81
C VAL A 100 18.26 0.94 35.92
N LEU A 101 18.84 1.24 37.10
CA LEU A 101 18.06 1.85 38.17
C LEU A 101 17.62 3.26 37.79
N GLU A 102 16.41 3.69 38.15
CA GLU A 102 15.87 5.03 37.81
C GLU A 102 16.81 6.18 38.27
N SER A 103 17.55 5.98 39.35
CA SER A 103 18.53 6.94 39.87
C SER A 103 19.92 6.83 39.27
N ASP A 104 20.17 5.84 38.39
CA ASP A 104 21.50 5.56 37.86
C ASP A 104 21.85 6.50 36.69
N ILE A 105 22.41 7.66 37.03
CA ILE A 105 22.92 8.61 36.06
C ILE A 105 24.13 8.12 35.28
N SER A 106 24.73 6.99 35.64
CA SER A 106 25.92 6.44 34.99
C SER A 106 25.64 5.97 33.57
N ILE A 107 24.39 5.69 33.21
CA ILE A 107 23.95 5.37 31.84
C ILE A 107 24.37 6.46 30.82
N PHE A 108 24.51 7.68 31.26
CA PHE A 108 24.91 8.83 30.47
C PHE A 108 26.44 9.04 30.42
N SER A 109 27.23 8.18 31.11
CA SER A 109 28.67 8.20 31.02
C SER A 109 29.18 7.33 29.86
N PRO A 110 30.24 7.74 29.14
CA PRO A 110 30.87 6.87 28.14
C PRO A 110 31.28 5.50 28.69
N ASP A 111 31.69 5.46 29.97
CA ASP A 111 32.19 4.25 30.65
C ASP A 111 31.13 3.34 31.23
N PHE A 112 29.82 3.63 30.98
CA PHE A 112 28.73 2.77 31.44
C PHE A 112 28.86 1.36 30.88
N ASN A 113 28.73 0.34 31.74
CA ASN A 113 28.87 -1.05 31.37
C ASN A 113 27.66 -1.60 30.65
N THR A 114 27.76 -1.76 29.35
CA THR A 114 26.71 -2.33 28.49
C THR A 114 27.01 -3.76 28.05
N THR A 115 27.87 -4.51 28.72
CA THR A 115 28.29 -5.87 28.31
C THR A 115 27.12 -6.84 28.15
N ASN A 116 26.09 -6.69 28.96
CA ASN A 116 24.87 -7.53 28.89
C ASN A 116 23.79 -6.99 27.94
N TRP A 117 24.03 -5.87 27.27
CA TRP A 117 23.11 -5.29 26.32
C TRP A 117 23.25 -5.94 24.94
N TYR A 118 22.44 -5.51 23.97
CA TYR A 118 22.44 -5.97 22.59
C TYR A 118 23.00 -4.90 21.66
N ASN A 119 23.57 -5.31 20.53
CA ASN A 119 23.83 -4.37 19.44
C ASN A 119 22.49 -4.03 18.78
N ALA A 120 22.02 -2.80 18.95
CA ALA A 120 20.73 -2.36 18.43
C ALA A 120 20.79 -2.04 16.94
N ILE A 121 19.67 -2.22 16.28
CA ILE A 121 19.44 -1.75 14.91
C ILE A 121 18.66 -0.45 14.98
N VAL A 122 19.21 0.62 14.38
CA VAL A 122 18.55 1.93 14.23
C VAL A 122 18.87 2.44 12.82
N PRO A 123 17.85 2.68 11.97
CA PRO A 123 16.41 2.51 12.24
C PRO A 123 15.99 1.04 12.41
N GLY A 124 15.04 0.80 13.32
CA GLY A 124 14.51 -0.53 13.59
C GLY A 124 13.72 -0.62 14.90
N THR A 125 13.19 -1.80 15.16
CA THR A 125 12.39 -2.07 16.35
C THR A 125 13.16 -2.93 17.37
N VAL A 126 12.61 -3.05 18.57
CA VAL A 126 13.14 -3.95 19.60
C VAL A 126 13.18 -5.38 19.09
N LEU A 127 12.08 -5.87 18.52
CA LEU A 127 11.98 -7.24 17.99
C LEU A 127 13.02 -7.48 16.88
N THR A 128 13.19 -6.54 15.96
CA THR A 128 14.18 -6.64 14.89
C THR A 128 15.59 -6.78 15.47
N THR A 129 15.91 -6.00 16.50
CA THR A 129 17.18 -6.12 17.21
C THR A 129 17.34 -7.49 17.86
N LEU A 130 16.36 -7.97 18.61
CA LEU A 130 16.42 -9.23 19.34
C LEU A 130 16.53 -10.45 18.43
N VAL A 131 15.81 -10.46 17.30
CA VAL A 131 15.91 -11.51 16.27
C VAL A 131 17.29 -11.50 15.63
N ASN A 132 17.80 -10.33 15.24
CA ASN A 132 19.16 -10.22 14.67
C ASN A 132 20.27 -10.63 15.64
N GLN A 133 20.05 -10.43 16.94
CA GLN A 133 20.98 -10.86 17.99
C GLN A 133 20.80 -12.34 18.39
N GLY A 134 19.90 -13.06 17.73
CA GLY A 134 19.62 -14.48 17.98
C GLY A 134 19.01 -14.73 19.37
N VAL A 135 18.31 -13.77 19.94
CA VAL A 135 17.53 -13.96 21.19
C VAL A 135 16.26 -14.75 20.87
N TYR A 136 15.64 -14.43 19.76
CA TYR A 136 14.45 -15.11 19.26
C TYR A 136 14.68 -15.64 17.84
N PRO A 137 13.99 -16.72 17.47
CA PRO A 137 14.02 -17.21 16.10
C PRO A 137 13.33 -16.24 15.13
N ASP A 138 13.51 -16.45 13.83
CA ASP A 138 12.81 -15.67 12.80
C ASP A 138 11.30 -15.86 12.95
N PRO A 139 10.52 -14.81 13.27
CA PRO A 139 9.07 -14.89 13.45
C PRO A 139 8.33 -15.31 12.18
N TYR A 140 8.94 -15.17 11.00
CA TYR A 140 8.34 -15.48 9.71
C TYR A 140 8.29 -16.99 9.39
N TYR A 141 8.99 -17.81 10.16
CA TYR A 141 9.06 -19.25 9.90
C TYR A 141 8.10 -20.03 10.82
N GLY A 142 7.17 -20.78 10.23
CA GLY A 142 6.23 -21.64 10.93
C GLY A 142 5.47 -20.91 12.03
N LEU A 143 5.54 -21.44 13.23
CA LEU A 143 4.95 -20.83 14.42
C LEU A 143 5.96 -20.11 15.31
N ASN A 144 7.15 -19.80 14.82
CA ASN A 144 8.22 -19.19 15.62
C ASN A 144 7.80 -17.91 16.35
N ASN A 145 6.90 -17.11 15.74
CA ASN A 145 6.38 -15.90 16.38
C ASN A 145 5.73 -16.20 17.75
N MET A 146 5.13 -17.38 17.91
CA MET A 146 4.52 -17.79 19.16
C MET A 146 5.55 -18.14 20.26
N ALA A 147 6.80 -18.44 19.89
CA ALA A 147 7.89 -18.61 20.84
C ALA A 147 8.40 -17.28 21.42
N ILE A 148 7.96 -16.14 20.87
CA ILE A 148 8.35 -14.81 21.31
C ILE A 148 7.29 -14.31 22.30
N PRO A 149 7.69 -13.90 23.54
CA PRO A 149 6.73 -13.51 24.54
C PRO A 149 6.04 -12.17 24.22
N ASP A 150 4.72 -12.12 24.31
CA ASP A 150 3.92 -10.91 24.10
C ASP A 150 4.17 -9.82 25.18
N THR A 151 4.86 -10.17 26.27
CA THR A 151 5.30 -9.21 27.28
C THR A 151 6.22 -8.12 26.72
N LEU A 152 6.86 -8.34 25.58
CA LEU A 152 7.65 -7.31 24.89
C LEU A 152 6.82 -6.06 24.59
N ALA A 153 5.51 -6.21 24.33
CA ALA A 153 4.59 -5.10 24.10
C ALA A 153 4.40 -4.17 25.32
N HIS A 154 4.87 -4.59 26.50
CA HIS A 154 4.73 -3.85 27.78
C HIS A 154 6.07 -3.42 28.37
N MET A 155 7.20 -3.71 27.69
CA MET A 155 8.52 -3.44 28.22
C MET A 155 9.06 -2.13 27.69
N GLN A 156 9.74 -1.39 28.57
CA GLN A 156 10.52 -0.20 28.21
C GLN A 156 11.95 -0.56 27.91
N TRP A 157 12.57 0.14 26.97
CA TRP A 157 13.88 -0.16 26.46
C TRP A 157 14.76 1.09 26.36
N TRP A 158 16.01 0.97 26.84
CA TRP A 158 17.03 1.97 26.62
C TRP A 158 17.74 1.71 25.28
N TYR A 159 17.72 2.71 24.41
CA TYR A 159 18.60 2.84 23.27
C TYR A 159 19.73 3.79 23.64
N ARG A 160 20.97 3.42 23.37
CA ARG A 160 22.14 4.23 23.71
C ARG A 160 23.13 4.19 22.56
N VAL A 161 23.77 5.34 22.28
CA VAL A 161 24.85 5.45 21.31
C VAL A 161 25.87 6.47 21.78
N ARG A 162 27.15 6.21 21.49
CA ARG A 162 28.26 7.11 21.74
C ARG A 162 28.76 7.67 20.42
N PHE A 163 29.02 8.95 20.34
CA PHE A 163 29.53 9.56 19.11
C PHE A 163 30.41 10.78 19.41
N ASN A 164 31.28 11.12 18.50
CA ASN A 164 32.08 12.34 18.54
C ASN A 164 31.41 13.42 17.70
N THR A 165 31.47 14.67 18.18
CA THR A 165 30.99 15.83 17.46
C THR A 165 31.79 16.00 16.14
N PRO A 166 31.11 16.13 14.98
CA PRO A 166 31.80 16.37 13.71
C PRO A 166 32.69 17.63 13.77
N LYS A 167 33.88 17.58 13.18
CA LYS A 167 34.83 18.70 13.20
C LYS A 167 34.30 19.97 12.53
N GLU A 168 33.40 19.82 11.59
CA GLU A 168 32.74 20.85 10.81
C GLU A 168 31.75 21.69 11.66
N SER A 169 31.48 21.26 12.88
CA SER A 169 30.52 21.90 13.81
C SER A 169 31.08 23.10 14.56
N LYS A 170 32.41 23.33 14.55
CA LYS A 170 33.04 24.38 15.33
C LYS A 170 32.46 25.76 14.98
N GLY A 171 31.83 26.42 15.96
CA GLY A 171 31.22 27.74 15.80
C GLY A 171 29.87 27.73 15.07
N LYS A 172 29.28 26.55 14.86
CA LYS A 172 27.98 26.38 14.22
C LYS A 172 26.97 25.80 15.20
N ARG A 173 25.69 25.86 14.84
CA ARG A 173 24.59 25.17 15.51
C ARG A 173 24.58 23.70 15.14
N ILE A 174 24.25 22.85 16.11
CA ILE A 174 24.07 21.42 15.87
C ILE A 174 22.66 21.05 16.27
N ARG A 175 21.94 20.42 15.34
CA ARG A 175 20.58 19.95 15.54
C ARG A 175 20.58 18.42 15.55
N LEU A 176 19.81 17.86 16.47
CA LEU A 176 19.53 16.42 16.54
C LEU A 176 18.10 16.22 16.04
N LEU A 177 17.94 15.30 15.07
CA LEU A 177 16.69 15.01 14.41
C LEU A 177 16.33 13.56 14.64
N PHE A 178 15.11 13.29 15.14
CA PHE A 178 14.50 11.99 15.20
C PHE A 178 13.36 11.94 14.18
N ASN A 179 13.42 11.05 13.22
CA ASN A 179 12.40 10.96 12.18
C ASN A 179 11.19 10.09 12.57
N GLY A 180 11.30 9.30 13.64
CA GLY A 180 10.19 8.53 14.22
C GLY A 180 10.64 7.63 15.37
N ILE A 181 9.89 7.67 16.47
CA ILE A 181 10.01 6.75 17.62
C ILE A 181 8.62 6.17 17.90
N ASN A 182 8.47 4.86 17.95
CA ASN A 182 7.24 4.21 18.34
C ASN A 182 7.40 3.58 19.73
N TYR A 183 6.66 3.95 20.74
CA TYR A 183 5.55 4.92 20.75
C TYR A 183 5.91 6.23 21.48
N ARG A 184 6.61 6.14 22.65
CA ARG A 184 7.13 7.28 23.39
C ARG A 184 8.63 7.19 23.53
N GLY A 185 9.30 8.34 23.47
CA GLY A 185 10.74 8.45 23.67
C GLY A 185 11.08 9.56 24.64
N GLU A 186 11.81 9.25 25.72
CA GLU A 186 12.48 10.24 26.55
C GLU A 186 13.94 10.38 26.10
N ILE A 187 14.32 11.56 25.66
CA ILE A 187 15.60 11.80 24.99
C ILE A 187 16.57 12.53 25.91
N PHE A 188 17.75 11.97 26.10
CA PHE A 188 18.81 12.52 26.93
C PHE A 188 20.12 12.62 26.14
N LEU A 189 20.83 13.75 26.27
CA LEU A 189 22.16 13.93 25.72
C LEU A 189 23.10 14.37 26.85
N ASN A 190 24.16 13.57 27.10
CA ASN A 190 25.14 13.82 28.18
C ASN A 190 24.48 14.01 29.56
N GLY A 191 23.41 13.27 29.83
CA GLY A 191 22.68 13.31 31.09
C GLY A 191 21.66 14.46 31.24
N LYS A 192 21.56 15.32 30.27
CA LYS A 192 20.52 16.36 30.25
C LYS A 192 19.35 15.90 29.41
N LYS A 193 18.14 15.98 29.96
CA LYS A 193 16.92 15.68 29.23
C LYS A 193 16.69 16.77 28.18
N ILE A 194 16.49 16.35 26.93
CA ILE A 194 16.19 17.24 25.81
C ILE A 194 14.68 17.44 25.70
N ASP A 195 13.93 16.34 25.56
CA ASP A 195 12.48 16.38 25.33
C ASP A 195 11.84 14.99 25.49
N ASN A 196 10.51 14.97 25.36
CA ASN A 196 9.67 13.76 25.22
C ASN A 196 8.99 13.78 23.86
N MET A 197 9.10 12.69 23.13
CA MET A 197 8.30 12.44 21.92
C MET A 197 7.17 11.47 22.22
N ALA A 198 6.02 11.62 21.51
CA ALA A 198 4.91 10.69 21.60
C ALA A 198 4.17 10.59 20.26
N GLY A 199 3.73 9.38 19.93
CA GLY A 199 3.18 9.01 18.61
C GLY A 199 4.26 8.63 17.61
N ALA A 200 3.99 7.59 16.81
CA ALA A 200 5.00 6.95 15.95
C ALA A 200 5.50 7.84 14.81
N PHE A 201 4.74 8.87 14.40
CA PHE A 201 4.90 9.53 13.12
C PHE A 201 5.34 11.01 13.21
N VAL A 202 5.51 11.54 14.43
CA VAL A 202 6.02 12.89 14.64
C VAL A 202 7.54 12.91 14.67
N ARG A 203 8.14 13.96 14.15
CA ARG A 203 9.60 14.19 14.21
C ARG A 203 9.98 15.01 15.44
N GLY A 204 11.14 14.67 16.02
CA GLY A 204 11.83 15.51 17.00
C GLY A 204 12.93 16.32 16.31
N LYS A 205 12.97 17.64 16.53
CA LYS A 205 13.97 18.57 15.94
C LYS A 205 14.50 19.48 17.03
N TYR A 206 15.73 19.23 17.49
CA TYR A 206 16.29 19.86 18.69
C TYR A 206 17.59 20.57 18.41
N ASP A 207 17.76 21.84 18.86
CA ASP A 207 19.07 22.48 18.93
C ASP A 207 19.81 21.91 20.15
N VAL A 208 20.87 21.15 19.90
CA VAL A 208 21.65 20.49 20.93
C VAL A 208 23.03 21.11 21.13
N THR A 209 23.30 22.26 20.53
CA THR A 209 24.59 22.92 20.53
C THR A 209 25.18 23.05 21.94
N SER A 210 24.38 23.47 22.91
CA SER A 210 24.81 23.66 24.31
C SER A 210 24.87 22.37 25.14
N TYR A 211 24.41 21.25 24.57
CA TYR A 211 24.40 19.95 25.26
C TYR A 211 25.61 19.10 24.89
N LEU A 212 26.27 19.41 23.76
CA LEU A 212 27.38 18.65 23.24
C LEU A 212 28.71 19.05 23.90
N LYS A 213 29.60 18.08 24.05
CA LYS A 213 30.99 18.27 24.39
C LYS A 213 31.80 18.59 23.13
N GLU A 214 32.50 19.72 23.11
CA GLU A 214 33.35 20.09 21.96
C GLU A 214 34.48 19.08 21.75
N ASN A 215 35.07 18.62 22.85
CA ASN A 215 36.12 17.60 22.86
C ASN A 215 35.68 16.42 23.72
N GLY A 216 35.71 15.23 23.13
CA GLY A 216 35.34 14.01 23.80
C GLY A 216 34.04 13.38 23.28
N GLU A 217 33.78 12.21 23.81
CA GLU A 217 32.65 11.38 23.40
C GLU A 217 31.33 11.86 24.03
N ASN A 218 30.30 12.00 23.20
CA ASN A 218 28.94 12.31 23.63
C ASN A 218 28.14 11.02 23.77
N VAL A 219 27.21 11.00 24.70
CA VAL A 219 26.28 9.90 24.94
C VAL A 219 24.86 10.36 24.68
N LEU A 220 24.22 9.81 23.68
CA LEU A 220 22.80 9.94 23.43
C LEU A 220 22.10 8.70 24.00
N ALA A 221 21.15 8.89 24.89
CA ALA A 221 20.35 7.82 25.46
C ALA A 221 18.86 8.14 25.30
N VAL A 222 18.06 7.15 24.90
CA VAL A 222 16.63 7.28 24.67
C VAL A 222 15.92 6.14 25.39
N LEU A 223 15.02 6.49 26.31
CA LEU A 223 14.11 5.51 26.90
C LEU A 223 12.86 5.42 26.03
N VAL A 224 12.67 4.27 25.40
CA VAL A 224 11.52 4.02 24.53
C VAL A 224 10.49 3.18 25.26
N SER A 225 9.24 3.64 25.24
CA SER A 225 8.09 2.96 25.83
C SER A 225 7.07 2.59 24.76
N PRO A 226 6.49 1.39 24.81
CA PRO A 226 5.37 1.01 23.94
C PRO A 226 4.11 1.82 24.26
N PRO A 227 3.02 1.68 23.45
CA PRO A 227 1.68 2.16 23.81
C PRO A 227 1.21 1.61 25.15
N ASP A 228 0.44 2.38 25.93
CA ASP A 228 -0.10 1.92 27.22
C ASP A 228 -1.11 0.78 27.04
N ASN A 229 -1.84 0.80 25.92
CA ASN A 229 -2.82 -0.21 25.52
C ASN A 229 -2.38 -0.92 24.24
N PRO A 230 -1.46 -1.89 24.31
CA PRO A 230 -0.87 -2.52 23.13
C PRO A 230 -1.80 -3.51 22.42
N GLY A 231 -3.06 -3.67 22.87
CA GLY A 231 -4.01 -4.63 22.33
C GLY A 231 -3.70 -6.09 22.66
N ILE A 232 -4.55 -6.99 22.21
CA ILE A 232 -4.44 -8.45 22.43
C ILE A 232 -4.47 -9.14 21.07
N SER A 233 -3.41 -9.88 20.75
CA SER A 233 -3.33 -10.68 19.53
C SER A 233 -4.30 -11.86 19.58
N HIS A 234 -4.88 -12.19 18.43
CA HIS A 234 -5.59 -13.44 18.18
C HIS A 234 -4.72 -14.35 17.33
N GLU A 235 -4.42 -15.53 17.82
CA GLU A 235 -3.59 -16.51 17.10
C GLU A 235 -4.49 -17.37 16.22
N GLN A 236 -4.33 -17.25 14.91
CA GLN A 236 -5.16 -17.99 13.96
C GLN A 236 -4.83 -19.48 13.98
N SER A 237 -5.85 -20.33 14.02
CA SER A 237 -5.77 -21.78 13.88
C SER A 237 -6.90 -22.32 13.02
N MET A 238 -6.83 -23.59 12.64
CA MET A 238 -7.93 -24.26 11.93
C MET A 238 -9.23 -24.27 12.71
N LEU A 239 -9.17 -24.23 14.02
CA LEU A 239 -10.35 -24.21 14.89
C LEU A 239 -10.81 -22.78 15.21
N ALA A 240 -9.87 -21.88 15.55
CA ALA A 240 -10.19 -20.50 15.94
C ALA A 240 -10.57 -19.60 14.76
N GLY A 241 -10.01 -19.88 13.57
CA GLY A 241 -10.14 -18.97 12.43
C GLY A 241 -9.42 -17.64 12.64
N GLN A 242 -9.81 -16.65 11.84
CA GLN A 242 -9.18 -15.32 11.89
C GLN A 242 -9.57 -14.47 13.11
N GLY A 243 -10.56 -14.89 13.89
CA GLY A 243 -11.07 -14.12 15.01
C GLY A 243 -11.70 -12.80 14.59
N LEU A 244 -11.58 -11.80 15.45
CA LEU A 244 -11.98 -10.42 15.14
C LEU A 244 -10.79 -9.70 14.48
N ASN A 245 -10.69 -9.80 13.16
CA ASN A 245 -9.61 -9.21 12.34
C ASN A 245 -8.19 -9.48 12.88
N GLY A 246 -7.93 -10.69 13.40
CA GLY A 246 -6.61 -11.08 13.89
C GLY A 246 -6.21 -10.57 15.27
N GLY A 247 -7.02 -9.75 15.93
CA GLY A 247 -6.72 -9.26 17.27
C GLY A 247 -7.71 -8.23 17.79
N GLN A 248 -7.49 -7.80 19.01
CA GLN A 248 -8.27 -6.75 19.67
C GLN A 248 -7.43 -5.46 19.70
N SER A 249 -7.69 -4.56 18.80
CA SER A 249 -7.04 -3.25 18.76
C SER A 249 -7.47 -2.40 19.94
N SER A 250 -6.57 -2.17 20.89
CA SER A 250 -6.74 -1.15 21.92
C SER A 250 -5.55 -0.20 21.92
N LEU A 251 -4.92 -0.02 20.78
CA LEU A 251 -3.75 0.80 20.62
C LEU A 251 -4.08 2.27 20.81
N ASP A 252 -3.19 2.97 21.48
CA ASP A 252 -3.23 4.41 21.61
C ASP A 252 -2.72 5.03 20.30
N GLY A 253 -3.63 5.36 19.36
CA GLY A 253 -3.20 6.06 18.16
C GLY A 253 -2.55 7.42 18.49
N PRO A 254 -1.58 7.88 17.68
CA PRO A 254 -1.11 7.34 16.40
C PRO A 254 0.04 6.33 16.54
N THR A 255 -0.20 5.09 16.13
CA THR A 255 0.80 4.00 16.08
C THR A 255 0.45 3.01 14.99
N PHE A 256 1.22 1.92 14.84
CA PHE A 256 0.97 0.86 13.86
C PHE A 256 -0.20 0.00 14.30
N ILE A 257 -1.36 0.18 13.67
CA ILE A 257 -2.61 -0.51 14.04
C ILE A 257 -2.51 -2.02 13.78
N ALA A 258 -1.91 -2.42 12.66
CA ALA A 258 -1.75 -3.82 12.31
C ALA A 258 -0.81 -4.59 13.24
N SER A 259 -0.01 -3.90 14.04
CA SER A 259 0.98 -4.55 14.91
C SER A 259 0.38 -5.40 16.03
N VAL A 260 -0.91 -5.22 16.37
CA VAL A 260 -1.62 -6.06 17.33
C VAL A 260 -2.01 -7.42 16.73
N GLY A 261 -1.93 -7.54 15.42
CA GLY A 261 -2.46 -8.61 14.59
C GLY A 261 -3.64 -8.11 13.77
N TRP A 262 -3.72 -8.58 12.56
CA TRP A 262 -4.83 -8.35 11.66
C TRP A 262 -5.08 -9.63 10.86
N ASP A 263 -6.17 -9.74 10.13
CA ASP A 263 -6.53 -10.98 9.42
C ASP A 263 -5.56 -11.42 8.30
N TRP A 264 -4.47 -10.69 8.08
CA TRP A 264 -3.39 -10.98 7.13
C TRP A 264 -1.98 -10.92 7.76
N ILE A 265 -1.87 -10.70 9.06
CA ILE A 265 -0.62 -10.61 9.80
C ILE A 265 -0.82 -10.99 11.27
N PRO A 266 0.05 -11.79 11.89
CA PRO A 266 -0.06 -12.10 13.33
C PRO A 266 0.34 -10.91 14.18
N GLY A 267 0.04 -10.96 15.47
CA GLY A 267 0.48 -9.96 16.43
C GLY A 267 2.01 -9.83 16.49
N ILE A 268 2.49 -8.62 16.25
CA ILE A 268 3.92 -8.28 16.34
C ILE A 268 4.27 -8.06 17.81
N ARG A 269 5.15 -8.89 18.37
CA ARG A 269 5.31 -9.05 19.81
C ARG A 269 5.78 -7.81 20.56
N ASP A 270 6.51 -6.92 19.91
CA ASP A 270 6.92 -5.62 20.47
C ASP A 270 6.01 -4.45 20.02
N ARG A 271 4.94 -4.72 19.24
CA ARG A 271 4.08 -3.70 18.62
C ARG A 271 4.90 -2.66 17.83
N ASN A 272 5.97 -3.12 17.16
CA ASN A 272 6.93 -2.28 16.46
C ASN A 272 7.53 -1.15 17.31
N THR A 273 7.70 -1.38 18.61
CA THR A 273 8.32 -0.43 19.54
C THR A 273 9.79 -0.24 19.19
N GLY A 274 10.26 1.02 19.09
CA GLY A 274 11.67 1.31 18.80
C GLY A 274 11.90 2.67 18.16
N ILE A 275 13.15 2.94 17.83
CA ILE A 275 13.57 4.07 16.99
C ILE A 275 13.50 3.58 15.53
N TRP A 276 12.28 3.60 14.99
CA TRP A 276 11.97 2.93 13.73
C TRP A 276 12.35 3.71 12.47
N GLN A 277 12.67 5.00 12.62
CA GLN A 277 13.27 5.83 11.57
C GLN A 277 14.63 6.36 12.00
N ASP A 278 15.38 6.90 11.08
CA ASP A 278 16.75 7.35 11.31
C ASP A 278 16.86 8.53 12.31
N VAL A 279 18.02 8.59 12.95
CA VAL A 279 18.43 9.69 13.82
C VAL A 279 19.56 10.42 13.12
N ARG A 280 19.45 11.75 13.02
CA ARG A 280 20.40 12.57 12.26
C ARG A 280 21.03 13.67 13.10
N LEU A 281 22.28 13.98 12.78
CA LEU A 281 22.94 15.22 13.17
C LEU A 281 22.98 16.16 11.97
N GLN A 282 22.53 17.38 12.16
CA GLN A 282 22.59 18.43 11.16
C GLN A 282 23.33 19.65 11.71
N ILE A 283 24.30 20.15 10.95
CA ILE A 283 25.13 21.29 11.31
C ILE A 283 24.72 22.47 10.44
N GLY A 284 24.51 23.63 11.06
CA GLY A 284 24.05 24.83 10.33
C GLY A 284 24.29 26.12 11.09
N GLY A 285 23.62 27.17 10.65
CA GLY A 285 23.59 28.46 11.30
C GLY A 285 22.33 28.70 12.13
N ASP A 286 22.04 29.98 12.34
CA ASP A 286 20.92 30.44 13.17
C ASP A 286 19.56 30.38 12.48
N VAL A 287 19.52 30.21 11.16
CA VAL A 287 18.27 30.10 10.39
C VAL A 287 18.08 28.69 9.88
N VAL A 288 16.90 28.13 10.10
CA VAL A 288 16.50 26.78 9.73
C VAL A 288 15.40 26.83 8.67
N ILE A 289 15.54 26.03 7.62
CA ILE A 289 14.50 25.82 6.61
C ILE A 289 13.52 24.74 7.12
N GLY A 290 12.23 25.09 7.22
CA GLY A 290 11.16 24.18 7.58
C GLY A 290 10.75 23.25 6.41
N ASP A 291 9.52 22.72 6.46
CA ASP A 291 8.99 21.86 5.41
C ASP A 291 8.31 22.72 4.32
N PRO A 292 8.91 22.84 3.12
CA PRO A 292 8.35 23.68 2.08
C PRO A 292 7.04 23.12 1.53
N HIS A 293 6.24 24.00 0.93
CA HIS A 293 5.07 23.60 0.16
C HIS A 293 5.24 24.07 -1.28
N ILE A 294 5.24 23.13 -2.21
CA ILE A 294 5.34 23.39 -3.64
C ILE A 294 3.97 23.13 -4.25
N ILE A 295 3.40 24.16 -4.84
CA ILE A 295 2.10 24.12 -5.52
C ILE A 295 2.35 24.28 -7.00
N THR A 296 1.83 23.36 -7.77
CA THR A 296 1.90 23.39 -9.25
C THR A 296 0.51 23.53 -9.82
N ASP A 297 0.37 24.39 -10.81
CA ASP A 297 -0.89 24.71 -11.47
C ASP A 297 -0.68 24.71 -13.00
N LEU A 298 -1.61 24.13 -13.73
CA LEU A 298 -1.59 24.04 -15.19
C LEU A 298 -2.68 24.94 -15.77
N THR A 299 -2.42 25.54 -16.91
CA THR A 299 -3.42 26.33 -17.64
C THR A 299 -4.35 25.42 -18.46
N LEU A 300 -4.96 24.43 -17.81
CA LEU A 300 -5.76 23.42 -18.50
C LEU A 300 -6.83 24.02 -19.43
N PRO A 301 -7.06 23.43 -20.62
CA PRO A 301 -6.48 22.18 -21.13
C PRO A 301 -5.07 22.33 -21.75
N ASP A 302 -4.44 23.51 -21.71
CA ASP A 302 -3.09 23.74 -22.23
C ASP A 302 -2.03 23.25 -21.22
N THR A 303 -1.50 22.06 -21.45
CA THR A 303 -0.46 21.46 -20.60
C THR A 303 0.97 21.92 -20.96
N THR A 304 1.11 22.84 -21.92
CA THR A 304 2.43 23.41 -22.31
C THR A 304 2.89 24.52 -21.36
N LYS A 305 2.06 24.93 -20.43
CA LYS A 305 2.34 25.97 -19.43
C LYS A 305 2.03 25.46 -18.04
N ALA A 306 2.90 25.80 -17.09
CA ALA A 306 2.67 25.52 -15.68
C ALA A 306 3.19 26.68 -14.82
N MET A 307 2.53 26.94 -13.72
CA MET A 307 2.97 27.87 -12.69
C MET A 307 3.44 27.06 -11.47
N VAL A 308 4.57 27.47 -10.90
CA VAL A 308 5.13 26.84 -9.69
C VAL A 308 5.21 27.88 -8.59
N LYS A 309 4.53 27.64 -7.49
CA LYS A 309 4.59 28.47 -6.28
C LYS A 309 5.34 27.72 -5.19
N ILE A 310 6.32 28.36 -4.55
CA ILE A 310 7.15 27.71 -3.52
C ILE A 310 7.02 28.52 -2.23
N ALA A 311 6.39 27.93 -1.22
CA ALA A 311 6.30 28.50 0.12
C ALA A 311 7.31 27.81 1.04
N VAL A 312 8.25 28.57 1.60
CA VAL A 312 9.36 28.05 2.41
C VAL A 312 9.28 28.64 3.82
N PRO A 313 8.87 27.86 4.82
CA PRO A 313 8.99 28.28 6.21
C PRO A 313 10.46 28.38 6.59
N ILE A 314 10.87 29.52 7.15
CA ILE A 314 12.19 29.71 7.75
C ILE A 314 12.05 30.18 9.17
N ARG A 315 12.92 29.71 10.07
CA ARG A 315 12.91 30.06 11.49
C ARG A 315 14.28 30.48 11.96
N ASN A 316 14.33 31.60 12.66
CA ASN A 316 15.49 32.02 13.42
C ASN A 316 15.49 31.31 14.80
N ILE A 317 16.50 30.47 15.05
CA ILE A 317 16.63 29.74 16.32
C ILE A 317 17.61 30.39 17.28
N SER A 318 18.01 31.64 16.99
CA SER A 318 18.91 32.45 17.85
C SER A 318 18.17 33.52 18.64
N ASN A 319 18.88 34.13 19.60
CA ASN A 319 18.38 35.24 20.40
C ASN A 319 18.68 36.61 19.78
N ASN A 320 19.18 36.66 18.54
CA ASN A 320 19.53 37.90 17.84
C ASN A 320 18.67 38.09 16.60
N ASN A 321 18.55 39.32 16.12
CA ASN A 321 17.99 39.57 14.80
C ASN A 321 18.93 39.02 13.75
N VAL A 322 18.39 38.34 12.74
CA VAL A 322 19.13 37.73 11.63
C VAL A 322 18.65 38.30 10.31
N PHE A 323 19.60 38.64 9.43
CA PHE A 323 19.34 39.12 8.09
C PHE A 323 20.04 38.17 7.11
N GLY A 324 19.38 37.85 6.00
CA GLY A 324 19.94 36.92 5.04
C GLY A 324 19.21 36.88 3.71
N GLU A 325 19.55 35.89 2.92
CA GLU A 325 18.96 35.62 1.61
C GLU A 325 18.54 34.13 1.55
N LEU A 326 17.32 33.90 1.10
CA LEU A 326 16.82 32.56 0.76
C LEU A 326 16.87 32.41 -0.76
N SER A 327 17.49 31.34 -1.24
CA SER A 327 17.51 30.97 -2.66
C SER A 327 16.75 29.67 -2.92
N ALA A 328 16.17 29.57 -4.12
CA ALA A 328 15.53 28.37 -4.64
C ALA A 328 16.06 28.10 -6.05
N LYS A 329 16.55 26.87 -6.28
CA LYS A 329 17.13 26.45 -7.55
C LYS A 329 16.56 25.12 -7.99
N PHE A 330 16.12 25.02 -9.21
CA PHE A 330 15.81 23.77 -9.90
C PHE A 330 15.98 23.97 -11.42
N GLU A 331 15.89 22.95 -12.21
CA GLU A 331 16.17 22.93 -13.65
C GLU A 331 15.76 24.22 -14.42
N GLY A 332 16.74 25.09 -14.70
CA GLY A 332 16.51 26.35 -15.39
C GLY A 332 16.02 27.53 -14.54
N VAL A 333 15.68 27.31 -13.27
CA VAL A 333 15.22 28.32 -12.33
C VAL A 333 16.28 28.59 -11.27
N ASN A 334 16.56 29.87 -11.02
CA ASN A 334 17.46 30.30 -9.95
C ASN A 334 16.97 31.66 -9.43
N ILE A 335 16.23 31.63 -8.34
CA ILE A 335 15.58 32.79 -7.72
C ILE A 335 16.02 32.95 -6.28
N LYS A 336 15.91 34.18 -5.76
CA LYS A 336 16.34 34.51 -4.42
C LYS A 336 15.59 35.72 -3.87
N THR A 337 15.48 35.79 -2.55
CA THR A 337 14.90 36.95 -1.84
C THR A 337 15.57 37.19 -0.51
N ALA A 338 15.65 38.45 -0.10
CA ALA A 338 16.18 38.80 1.20
C ALA A 338 15.15 38.55 2.32
N TYR A 339 15.63 38.19 3.50
CA TYR A 339 14.78 38.05 4.69
C TYR A 339 15.38 38.75 5.90
N SER A 340 14.48 39.11 6.83
CA SER A 340 14.81 39.59 8.16
C SER A 340 13.93 38.84 9.16
N LEU A 341 14.55 38.28 10.20
CA LEU A 341 13.89 37.54 11.27
C LEU A 341 14.30 38.04 12.64
N LYS A 342 13.32 38.29 13.51
CA LYS A 342 13.53 38.54 14.93
C LYS A 342 13.98 37.26 15.66
N PRO A 343 14.46 37.36 16.92
CA PRO A 343 14.72 36.20 17.74
C PRO A 343 13.54 35.21 17.78
N ASN A 344 13.79 33.92 17.53
CA ASN A 344 12.80 32.86 17.53
C ASN A 344 11.61 33.03 16.56
N GLU A 345 11.68 34.01 15.64
CA GLU A 345 10.63 34.24 14.65
C GLU A 345 10.63 33.12 13.59
N GLU A 346 9.44 32.67 13.25
CA GLU A 346 9.17 31.83 12.10
C GLU A 346 8.37 32.62 11.06
N LYS A 347 8.77 32.57 9.81
CA LYS A 347 8.14 33.25 8.69
C LYS A 347 8.14 32.37 7.45
N SER A 348 7.04 32.34 6.73
CA SER A 348 6.98 31.71 5.42
C SER A 348 7.37 32.72 4.34
N ILE A 349 8.42 32.37 3.60
CA ILE A 349 8.85 33.11 2.40
C ILE A 349 8.18 32.46 1.21
N VAL A 350 7.55 33.26 0.37
CA VAL A 350 6.80 32.76 -0.78
C VAL A 350 7.46 33.27 -2.06
N PHE A 351 7.89 32.34 -2.92
CA PHE A 351 8.21 32.64 -4.30
C PHE A 351 6.94 32.39 -5.13
N ASP A 352 6.28 33.48 -5.52
CA ASP A 352 5.05 33.45 -6.31
C ASP A 352 5.36 33.70 -7.80
N PRO A 353 4.79 32.95 -8.74
CA PRO A 353 5.00 33.15 -10.18
C PRO A 353 4.59 34.56 -10.69
N LYS A 354 3.81 35.29 -9.91
CA LYS A 354 3.50 36.70 -10.22
C LYS A 354 4.68 37.64 -10.00
N ASP A 355 5.55 37.31 -9.04
CA ASP A 355 6.72 38.11 -8.67
C ASP A 355 8.01 37.58 -9.34
N TYR A 356 8.03 36.27 -9.66
CA TYR A 356 9.16 35.56 -10.24
C TYR A 356 8.75 34.90 -11.56
N VAL A 357 9.03 35.55 -12.67
CA VAL A 357 8.62 35.07 -14.01
C VAL A 357 9.21 33.71 -14.37
N GLU A 358 10.36 33.36 -13.82
CA GLU A 358 11.05 32.09 -13.99
C GLU A 358 10.23 30.89 -13.49
N LEU A 359 9.27 31.12 -12.59
CA LEU A 359 8.35 30.10 -12.07
C LEU A 359 7.15 29.82 -12.99
N ASN A 360 7.06 30.56 -14.12
CA ASN A 360 6.13 30.26 -15.20
C ASN A 360 6.85 29.37 -16.21
N LEU A 361 6.67 28.07 -16.10
CA LEU A 361 7.36 27.08 -16.90
C LEU A 361 6.69 26.93 -18.27
N ASN A 362 7.49 26.92 -19.34
CA ASN A 362 7.06 26.60 -20.69
C ASN A 362 7.48 25.15 -21.03
N ASN A 363 6.55 24.37 -21.59
CA ASN A 363 6.73 22.94 -21.89
C ASN A 363 7.32 22.14 -20.71
N PRO A 364 6.67 22.18 -19.52
CA PRO A 364 7.16 21.48 -18.35
C PRO A 364 7.18 19.97 -18.58
N LYS A 365 8.13 19.28 -17.94
CA LYS A 365 8.11 17.82 -17.83
C LYS A 365 7.06 17.42 -16.79
N LEU A 366 5.87 17.03 -17.25
CA LEU A 366 4.77 16.69 -16.36
C LEU A 366 5.02 15.36 -15.65
N TRP A 367 4.60 15.28 -14.39
CA TRP A 367 4.47 14.03 -13.68
C TRP A 367 3.14 13.34 -14.01
N TRP A 368 3.18 12.05 -14.33
CA TRP A 368 2.02 11.23 -14.65
C TRP A 368 2.03 9.93 -13.85
N PRO A 369 0.87 9.42 -13.46
CA PRO A 369 0.77 8.07 -12.91
C PRO A 369 1.10 7.02 -13.98
N ASN A 370 1.56 5.87 -13.51
CA ASN A 370 1.93 4.73 -14.36
C ASN A 370 0.81 4.38 -15.37
N GLY A 371 1.19 4.13 -16.61
CA GLY A 371 0.27 3.87 -17.73
C GLY A 371 -0.27 5.11 -18.43
N TYR A 372 -0.13 6.31 -17.84
CA TYR A 372 -0.60 7.58 -18.43
C TYR A 372 0.54 8.49 -18.90
N GLY A 373 1.77 8.23 -18.56
CA GLY A 373 2.94 8.98 -18.98
C GLY A 373 4.15 8.73 -18.09
N ALA A 374 5.18 9.56 -18.27
CA ALA A 374 6.40 9.47 -17.47
C ALA A 374 6.22 10.19 -16.12
N PRO A 375 6.68 9.61 -15.01
CA PRO A 375 6.67 10.24 -13.69
C PRO A 375 7.88 11.19 -13.53
N ASN A 376 7.90 12.28 -14.31
CA ASN A 376 9.02 13.19 -14.30
C ASN A 376 9.11 13.99 -13.00
N LEU A 377 10.32 14.12 -12.47
CA LEU A 377 10.60 14.84 -11.24
C LEU A 377 11.61 15.96 -11.49
N TYR A 378 11.45 17.06 -10.76
CA TYR A 378 12.38 18.18 -10.65
C TYR A 378 13.09 18.10 -9.31
N HIS A 379 14.35 18.56 -9.27
CA HIS A 379 15.17 18.58 -8.06
C HIS A 379 15.34 20.01 -7.57
N LEU A 380 14.69 20.34 -6.44
CA LEU A 380 14.75 21.65 -5.81
C LEU A 380 15.83 21.68 -4.74
N GLU A 381 16.71 22.67 -4.83
CA GLU A 381 17.66 23.04 -3.79
C GLU A 381 17.23 24.38 -3.19
N LEU A 382 17.01 24.40 -1.86
CA LEU A 382 16.76 25.58 -1.07
C LEU A 382 17.99 25.85 -0.19
N GLU A 383 18.40 27.12 -0.12
CA GLU A 383 19.50 27.53 0.74
C GLU A 383 19.19 28.87 1.43
N ALA A 384 19.28 28.86 2.74
CA ALA A 384 19.19 30.07 3.58
C ALA A 384 20.58 30.52 3.97
N ASN A 385 20.98 31.71 3.54
CA ASN A 385 22.29 32.29 3.85
C ASN A 385 22.14 33.45 4.84
N THR A 386 23.04 33.51 5.82
CA THR A 386 23.19 34.63 6.76
C THR A 386 24.51 35.34 6.45
N GLY A 387 24.43 36.50 5.79
CA GLY A 387 25.61 37.10 5.20
C GLY A 387 26.25 36.19 4.12
N ALA A 388 27.53 35.89 4.24
CA ALA A 388 28.25 34.99 3.35
C ALA A 388 28.23 33.51 3.79
N ILE A 389 27.56 33.20 4.89
CA ILE A 389 27.56 31.86 5.52
C ILE A 389 26.24 31.15 5.19
N SER A 390 26.32 29.93 4.66
CA SER A 390 25.17 29.04 4.51
C SER A 390 24.68 28.60 5.88
N SER A 391 23.45 28.99 6.22
CA SER A 391 22.81 28.66 7.50
C SER A 391 22.11 27.32 7.45
N ASP A 392 21.39 27.05 6.37
CA ASP A 392 20.71 25.77 6.18
C ASP A 392 20.50 25.48 4.70
N LYS A 393 20.52 24.19 4.33
CA LYS A 393 20.25 23.70 2.98
C LYS A 393 19.21 22.60 3.02
N LYS A 394 18.34 22.56 2.01
CA LYS A 394 17.39 21.47 1.83
C LYS A 394 17.33 21.08 0.37
N LYS A 395 17.40 19.76 0.10
CA LYS A 395 17.20 19.19 -1.23
C LYS A 395 15.96 18.32 -1.20
N LEU A 396 15.10 18.49 -2.19
CA LEU A 396 13.88 17.69 -2.34
C LEU A 396 13.53 17.57 -3.81
N GLN A 397 12.67 16.62 -4.12
CA GLN A 397 12.10 16.48 -5.47
C GLN A 397 10.62 16.82 -5.46
N PHE A 398 10.12 17.25 -6.59
CA PHE A 398 8.71 17.52 -6.82
C PHE A 398 8.33 17.20 -8.26
N GLY A 399 7.05 16.94 -8.50
CA GLY A 399 6.51 16.75 -9.85
C GLY A 399 5.58 17.89 -10.24
N VAL A 400 5.66 18.34 -11.48
CA VAL A 400 4.70 19.30 -12.03
C VAL A 400 3.47 18.54 -12.50
N ARG A 401 2.36 18.73 -11.81
CA ARG A 401 1.06 18.14 -12.13
C ARG A 401 -0.07 18.92 -11.45
N GLU A 402 -1.28 18.74 -11.94
CA GLU A 402 -2.52 19.21 -11.32
C GLU A 402 -3.41 18.02 -10.98
N LEU A 403 -4.00 18.03 -9.77
CA LEU A 403 -5.00 17.07 -9.32
C LEU A 403 -6.37 17.74 -9.27
N SER A 404 -7.34 17.10 -9.90
CA SER A 404 -8.75 17.44 -9.73
C SER A 404 -9.58 16.17 -9.55
N TYR A 405 -10.81 16.33 -9.06
CA TYR A 405 -11.67 15.22 -8.67
C TYR A 405 -13.09 15.45 -9.15
N GLU A 406 -13.74 14.36 -9.57
CA GLU A 406 -15.18 14.37 -9.83
C GLU A 406 -15.86 13.56 -8.75
N LEU A 407 -16.93 14.11 -8.20
CA LEU A 407 -17.76 13.44 -7.20
C LEU A 407 -19.20 13.97 -7.24
N MET A 408 -20.11 13.24 -6.64
CA MET A 408 -21.46 13.73 -6.38
C MET A 408 -21.51 14.34 -4.98
N ILE A 409 -22.16 15.47 -4.85
CA ILE A 409 -22.33 16.19 -3.59
C ILE A 409 -23.79 16.55 -3.33
N ASN A 410 -24.08 16.88 -2.10
CA ASN A 410 -25.32 17.52 -1.68
C ASN A 410 -25.04 18.99 -1.33
N THR A 411 -25.94 19.88 -1.71
CA THR A 411 -25.86 21.28 -1.28
C THR A 411 -27.22 21.74 -0.74
N PRO A 412 -27.27 22.82 0.04
CA PRO A 412 -28.54 23.38 0.52
C PRO A 412 -29.53 23.75 -0.59
N ALA A 413 -29.01 24.12 -1.77
CA ALA A 413 -29.82 24.55 -2.90
C ALA A 413 -30.18 23.39 -3.85
N LYS A 414 -29.36 22.36 -3.96
CA LYS A 414 -29.54 21.28 -4.93
C LYS A 414 -29.05 19.94 -4.37
N ALA A 415 -29.95 19.01 -4.27
CA ALA A 415 -29.61 17.65 -3.86
C ALA A 415 -28.95 16.87 -4.99
N ASN A 416 -27.97 16.04 -4.65
CA ASN A 416 -27.37 15.00 -5.50
C ASN A 416 -26.97 15.50 -6.89
N HIS A 417 -25.98 16.35 -6.98
CA HIS A 417 -25.43 16.75 -8.28
C HIS A 417 -23.94 16.49 -8.38
N ARG A 418 -23.51 16.24 -9.61
CA ARG A 418 -22.14 15.88 -9.94
C ARG A 418 -21.32 17.14 -10.24
N ILE A 419 -20.14 17.19 -9.65
CA ILE A 419 -19.20 18.28 -9.82
C ILE A 419 -17.80 17.78 -10.20
N ALA A 420 -16.98 18.66 -10.76
CA ALA A 420 -15.54 18.54 -10.75
C ALA A 420 -14.92 19.75 -10.05
N TYR A 421 -13.80 19.54 -9.34
CA TYR A 421 -13.10 20.62 -8.69
C TYR A 421 -11.60 20.35 -8.54
N THR A 422 -10.83 21.44 -8.52
CA THR A 422 -9.39 21.44 -8.24
C THR A 422 -9.19 22.01 -6.83
N PRO A 423 -8.75 21.22 -5.85
CA PRO A 423 -8.59 21.70 -4.48
C PRO A 423 -7.71 22.95 -4.37
N ALA A 424 -6.64 23.03 -5.17
CA ALA A 424 -5.74 24.19 -5.15
C ALA A 424 -6.44 25.52 -5.48
N ASP A 425 -7.51 25.49 -6.28
CA ASP A 425 -8.24 26.69 -6.70
C ASP A 425 -9.32 27.11 -5.71
N VAL A 426 -9.87 26.15 -4.97
CA VAL A 426 -11.05 26.39 -4.12
C VAL A 426 -10.74 26.44 -2.63
N ASN A 427 -9.68 25.76 -2.21
CA ASN A 427 -9.29 25.72 -0.79
C ASN A 427 -8.53 27.00 -0.40
N ASN A 428 -9.19 27.82 0.40
CA ASN A 428 -8.60 29.04 1.00
C ASN A 428 -8.14 28.84 2.45
N GLY A 429 -7.78 27.58 2.80
CA GLY A 429 -7.41 27.17 4.14
C GLY A 429 -8.58 26.76 5.03
N GLN A 430 -9.77 26.61 4.46
CA GLN A 430 -10.98 26.12 5.14
C GLN A 430 -11.53 24.87 4.42
N PRO A 431 -12.11 23.91 5.16
CA PRO A 431 -12.78 22.78 4.54
C PRO A 431 -14.03 23.23 3.76
N ILE A 432 -14.29 22.56 2.65
CA ILE A 432 -15.45 22.86 1.79
C ILE A 432 -16.57 21.83 1.95
N PHE A 433 -16.24 20.61 2.38
CA PHE A 433 -17.23 19.54 2.58
C PHE A 433 -17.39 19.24 4.07
N ASP A 434 -18.64 19.02 4.45
CA ASP A 434 -19.06 18.57 5.77
C ASP A 434 -19.31 17.05 5.74
N TYR A 435 -18.43 16.32 6.39
CA TYR A 435 -18.49 14.87 6.47
C TYR A 435 -19.25 14.36 7.70
N GLU A 436 -19.65 15.24 8.62
CA GLU A 436 -20.57 14.90 9.71
C GLU A 436 -22.03 14.91 9.23
N ASN A 437 -22.34 15.63 8.13
CA ASN A 437 -23.65 15.73 7.52
C ASN A 437 -23.68 15.09 6.11
N VAL A 438 -23.30 13.82 6.02
CA VAL A 438 -23.37 13.05 4.76
C VAL A 438 -24.81 12.64 4.43
N VAL A 439 -25.10 12.47 3.14
CA VAL A 439 -26.43 12.10 2.64
C VAL A 439 -26.38 10.72 1.99
N LEU A 440 -27.32 9.86 2.35
CA LEU A 440 -27.52 8.57 1.69
C LEU A 440 -28.10 8.75 0.29
N VAL A 441 -27.58 8.03 -0.69
CA VAL A 441 -28.01 8.08 -2.08
C VAL A 441 -28.30 6.70 -2.65
N GLY A 442 -29.36 6.61 -3.47
CA GLY A 442 -29.78 5.36 -4.11
C GLY A 442 -30.42 4.36 -3.15
N ASP A 443 -30.08 3.08 -3.29
CA ASP A 443 -30.62 2.00 -2.45
C ASP A 443 -30.03 2.07 -1.03
N PRO A 444 -30.85 2.29 0.02
CA PRO A 444 -30.37 2.39 1.40
C PRO A 444 -29.61 1.15 1.88
N LYS A 445 -29.89 -0.03 1.32
CA LYS A 445 -29.17 -1.28 1.66
C LYS A 445 -27.71 -1.26 1.23
N LYS A 446 -27.38 -0.41 0.27
CA LYS A 446 -26.01 -0.26 -0.23
C LYS A 446 -25.19 0.78 0.55
N GLN A 447 -25.81 1.50 1.50
CA GLN A 447 -25.17 2.46 2.41
C GLN A 447 -24.28 3.51 1.73
N ARG A 448 -24.56 3.87 0.48
CA ARG A 448 -23.76 4.84 -0.27
C ARG A 448 -24.04 6.25 0.21
N THR A 449 -22.97 7.00 0.42
CA THR A 449 -23.07 8.39 0.91
C THR A 449 -22.34 9.35 -0.01
N ILE A 450 -22.77 10.61 0.08
CA ILE A 450 -22.12 11.75 -0.55
C ILE A 450 -21.93 12.85 0.49
N PRO A 451 -20.87 13.68 0.40
CA PRO A 451 -20.64 14.76 1.34
C PRO A 451 -21.62 15.91 1.10
N THR A 452 -21.88 16.69 2.14
CA THR A 452 -22.65 17.94 2.05
C THR A 452 -21.69 19.11 1.96
N LEU A 453 -22.01 20.08 1.10
CA LEU A 453 -21.25 21.33 0.99
C LEU A 453 -21.58 22.24 2.18
N TYR A 454 -20.55 22.85 2.80
CA TYR A 454 -20.78 23.87 3.81
C TYR A 454 -21.52 25.07 3.21
N SER A 455 -22.50 25.62 3.95
CA SER A 455 -23.39 26.68 3.49
C SER A 455 -22.70 28.01 3.14
N ASN A 456 -21.50 28.22 3.62
CA ASN A 456 -20.69 29.41 3.34
C ASN A 456 -19.83 29.30 2.08
N VAL A 457 -19.87 28.17 1.39
CA VAL A 457 -19.12 27.96 0.13
C VAL A 457 -20.00 28.36 -1.06
N ASN A 458 -19.49 29.23 -1.92
CA ASN A 458 -20.18 29.61 -3.15
C ASN A 458 -19.94 28.55 -4.23
N GLU A 459 -20.92 27.68 -4.44
CA GLU A 459 -20.87 26.56 -5.36
C GLU A 459 -20.52 26.96 -6.80
N GLU A 460 -21.16 28.00 -7.34
CA GLU A 460 -20.98 28.44 -8.72
C GLU A 460 -19.57 28.99 -8.99
N ALA A 461 -18.91 29.49 -7.96
CA ALA A 461 -17.57 30.07 -8.08
C ALA A 461 -16.45 29.03 -8.00
N VAL A 462 -16.71 27.83 -7.45
CA VAL A 462 -15.65 26.88 -7.07
C VAL A 462 -15.74 25.55 -7.80
N PHE A 463 -16.89 25.21 -8.44
CA PHE A 463 -17.09 23.90 -9.07
C PHE A 463 -17.43 23.99 -10.55
N GLU A 464 -16.85 23.10 -11.35
CA GLU A 464 -17.35 22.77 -12.66
C GLU A 464 -18.60 21.87 -12.50
N GLN A 465 -19.76 22.31 -13.00
CA GLN A 465 -20.98 21.53 -12.98
C GLN A 465 -20.93 20.44 -14.05
N LEU A 466 -21.07 19.19 -13.65
CA LEU A 466 -21.10 18.04 -14.54
C LEU A 466 -22.53 17.53 -14.72
N SER A 467 -22.77 16.78 -15.80
CA SER A 467 -24.06 16.14 -16.01
C SER A 467 -24.30 15.02 -15.00
N ASN A 468 -25.47 15.04 -14.38
CA ASN A 468 -25.94 13.92 -13.55
C ASN A 468 -26.23 12.65 -14.37
N ASP A 469 -26.39 12.77 -15.68
CA ASP A 469 -26.61 11.65 -16.61
C ASP A 469 -25.29 10.99 -17.04
N ASP A 470 -24.14 11.48 -16.55
CA ASP A 470 -22.84 10.80 -16.78
C ASP A 470 -22.93 9.36 -16.24
N PRO A 471 -22.67 8.35 -17.08
CA PRO A 471 -22.75 6.94 -16.68
C PRO A 471 -21.87 6.56 -15.48
N VAL A 472 -20.88 7.37 -15.16
CA VAL A 472 -20.03 7.24 -13.96
C VAL A 472 -20.87 7.39 -12.68
N GLY A 473 -21.97 8.15 -12.71
CA GLY A 473 -22.89 8.29 -11.57
C GLY A 473 -22.25 9.04 -10.39
N GLN A 474 -22.47 8.53 -9.18
CA GLN A 474 -22.05 9.18 -7.93
C GLN A 474 -20.58 8.96 -7.54
N TYR A 475 -19.84 8.16 -8.29
CA TYR A 475 -18.55 7.63 -7.87
C TYR A 475 -17.41 8.62 -8.10
N LEU A 476 -16.42 8.52 -7.19
CA LEU A 476 -15.18 9.29 -7.24
C LEU A 476 -14.40 8.99 -8.52
N VAL A 477 -13.92 10.05 -9.17
CA VAL A 477 -12.99 9.99 -10.29
C VAL A 477 -11.79 10.88 -9.99
N PHE A 478 -10.60 10.35 -10.17
CA PHE A 478 -9.37 11.11 -10.14
C PHE A 478 -9.07 11.68 -11.52
N ARG A 479 -8.67 12.93 -11.56
CA ARG A 479 -8.07 13.54 -12.76
C ARG A 479 -6.65 13.98 -12.46
N VAL A 480 -5.73 13.68 -13.36
CA VAL A 480 -4.36 14.19 -13.31
C VAL A 480 -4.13 14.94 -14.61
N ASN A 481 -3.68 16.19 -14.51
CA ASN A 481 -3.44 17.07 -15.66
C ASN A 481 -4.66 17.14 -16.60
N GLY A 482 -5.86 17.22 -16.04
CA GLY A 482 -7.13 17.26 -16.76
C GLY A 482 -7.65 15.93 -17.31
N VAL A 483 -6.88 14.85 -17.21
CA VAL A 483 -7.26 13.51 -17.73
C VAL A 483 -7.84 12.64 -16.64
N ARG A 484 -9.01 12.03 -16.89
CA ARG A 484 -9.58 11.00 -16.01
C ARG A 484 -8.64 9.82 -15.89
N ILE A 485 -8.31 9.40 -14.69
CA ILE A 485 -7.46 8.24 -14.39
C ILE A 485 -8.34 7.09 -13.91
N TYR A 486 -8.39 6.02 -14.68
CA TYR A 486 -9.02 4.78 -14.21
C TYR A 486 -8.10 4.11 -13.19
N ILE A 487 -8.55 4.01 -11.96
CA ILE A 487 -7.71 3.51 -10.87
C ILE A 487 -7.55 2.00 -10.97
N LYS A 488 -6.29 1.59 -11.06
CA LYS A 488 -5.77 0.23 -10.96
C LYS A 488 -4.91 0.18 -9.72
N GLY A 489 -5.56 0.04 -8.57
CA GLY A 489 -4.92 0.20 -7.26
C GLY A 489 -4.62 -1.12 -6.56
N GLY A 490 -3.68 -1.05 -5.62
CA GLY A 490 -3.40 -2.11 -4.67
C GLY A 490 -3.13 -1.56 -3.29
N THR A 491 -3.32 -2.37 -2.25
CA THR A 491 -3.17 -1.95 -0.86
C THR A 491 -1.85 -2.45 -0.28
N PHE A 492 -1.10 -1.53 0.35
CA PHE A 492 -0.08 -1.84 1.35
C PHE A 492 -0.74 -1.75 2.72
N GLY A 493 -0.77 -2.85 3.47
CA GLY A 493 -1.19 -2.81 4.87
C GLY A 493 -0.02 -2.45 5.80
N MET A 494 1.19 -2.89 5.48
CA MET A 494 2.45 -2.56 6.13
C MET A 494 3.57 -2.95 5.15
N ASP A 495 4.68 -2.24 5.15
CA ASP A 495 5.83 -2.53 4.28
C ASP A 495 6.54 -3.85 4.66
N ASP A 496 6.75 -4.06 5.95
CA ASP A 496 7.35 -5.25 6.55
C ASP A 496 6.93 -5.34 8.02
N ALA A 497 6.46 -6.49 8.46
CA ALA A 497 6.00 -6.69 9.84
C ALA A 497 7.06 -6.36 10.89
N MET A 498 8.33 -6.53 10.58
CA MET A 498 9.45 -6.19 11.44
C MET A 498 9.99 -4.76 11.22
N LYS A 499 9.35 -3.95 10.36
CA LYS A 499 9.77 -2.58 9.99
C LYS A 499 11.25 -2.47 9.60
N ARG A 500 11.71 -3.38 8.73
CA ARG A 500 13.08 -3.39 8.20
C ARG A 500 13.13 -2.58 6.89
N VAL A 501 13.00 -1.27 7.00
CA VAL A 501 12.89 -0.37 5.85
C VAL A 501 14.25 -0.14 5.21
N SER A 502 14.38 -0.49 3.93
CA SER A 502 15.51 -0.12 3.07
C SER A 502 15.09 -0.10 1.60
N ARG A 503 15.85 0.62 0.76
CA ARG A 503 15.57 0.69 -0.68
C ARG A 503 15.67 -0.71 -1.33
N GLU A 504 16.65 -1.52 -0.93
CA GLU A 504 16.86 -2.87 -1.46
C GLU A 504 15.65 -3.78 -1.20
N ARG A 505 14.94 -3.56 -0.09
CA ARG A 505 13.74 -4.34 0.25
C ARG A 505 12.48 -3.76 -0.40
N MET A 506 12.31 -2.44 -0.42
CA MET A 506 11.06 -1.80 -0.80
C MET A 506 10.95 -1.56 -2.32
N GLU A 507 12.04 -1.18 -2.98
CA GLU A 507 12.02 -0.85 -4.41
C GLU A 507 11.53 -2.01 -5.31
N PRO A 508 11.89 -3.30 -5.06
CA PRO A 508 11.33 -4.40 -5.82
C PRO A 508 9.80 -4.48 -5.78
N TYR A 509 9.18 -4.13 -4.67
CA TYR A 509 7.71 -4.10 -4.56
C TYR A 509 7.08 -3.03 -5.46
N PHE A 510 7.64 -1.81 -5.45
CA PHE A 510 7.20 -0.75 -6.34
C PHE A 510 7.41 -1.10 -7.81
N ARG A 511 8.51 -1.75 -8.13
CA ARG A 511 8.77 -2.26 -9.47
C ARG A 511 7.74 -3.31 -9.90
N LEU A 512 7.44 -4.28 -9.04
CA LEU A 512 6.41 -5.29 -9.31
C LEU A 512 5.02 -4.64 -9.53
N HIS A 513 4.67 -3.62 -8.76
CA HIS A 513 3.45 -2.86 -8.99
C HIS A 513 3.45 -2.18 -10.35
N ARG A 514 4.52 -1.47 -10.69
CA ARG A 514 4.64 -0.79 -11.99
C ARG A 514 4.52 -1.78 -13.15
N GLU A 515 5.18 -2.93 -13.07
CA GLU A 515 5.16 -3.94 -14.12
C GLU A 515 3.82 -4.69 -14.21
N ALA A 516 3.08 -4.79 -13.11
CA ALA A 516 1.71 -5.28 -13.11
C ALA A 516 0.68 -4.20 -13.47
N HIS A 517 1.14 -3.02 -13.92
CA HIS A 517 0.33 -1.89 -14.40
C HIS A 517 -0.56 -1.24 -13.35
N PHE A 518 -0.23 -1.36 -12.08
CA PHE A 518 -0.83 -0.53 -11.04
C PHE A 518 -0.50 0.95 -11.26
N ASN A 519 -1.38 1.83 -10.85
CA ASN A 519 -1.19 3.28 -10.88
C ASN A 519 -1.52 3.96 -9.55
N LEU A 520 -1.94 3.19 -8.55
CA LEU A 520 -2.21 3.67 -7.21
C LEU A 520 -1.82 2.62 -6.17
N ILE A 521 -1.27 3.10 -5.05
CA ILE A 521 -1.09 2.31 -3.82
C ILE A 521 -1.89 2.99 -2.71
N ARG A 522 -2.73 2.22 -2.01
CA ARG A 522 -3.34 2.67 -0.77
C ARG A 522 -2.42 2.34 0.40
N ASN A 523 -1.95 3.37 1.10
CA ASN A 523 -1.27 3.25 2.38
C ASN A 523 -2.34 3.06 3.48
N TRP A 524 -2.79 1.80 3.62
CA TRP A 524 -3.87 1.43 4.53
C TRP A 524 -3.47 1.75 5.97
N THR A 525 -4.34 2.45 6.68
CA THR A 525 -4.14 2.99 8.04
C THR A 525 -2.77 3.65 8.27
N GLY A 526 -2.14 4.18 7.22
CA GLY A 526 -0.87 4.91 7.32
C GLY A 526 0.34 4.08 7.75
N GLU A 527 0.31 2.76 7.60
CA GLU A 527 1.33 1.83 8.11
C GLU A 527 2.71 2.00 7.46
N SER A 528 2.75 2.52 6.23
CA SER A 528 3.98 2.77 5.47
C SER A 528 4.25 4.28 5.32
N THR A 529 4.22 5.02 6.43
CA THR A 529 4.43 6.49 6.45
C THR A 529 5.90 6.81 6.72
N GLU A 530 6.76 6.54 5.72
CA GLU A 530 8.18 6.89 5.71
C GLU A 530 8.62 7.52 4.38
N GLU A 531 9.71 8.28 4.40
CA GLU A 531 10.26 9.03 3.26
C GLU A 531 10.48 8.16 2.02
N LEU A 532 11.02 6.96 2.21
CA LEU A 532 11.33 6.04 1.13
C LEU A 532 10.08 5.58 0.38
N PHE A 533 8.97 5.35 1.09
CA PHE A 533 7.70 4.93 0.49
C PHE A 533 7.18 5.98 -0.51
N TYR A 534 7.13 7.25 -0.10
CA TYR A 534 6.66 8.32 -0.99
C TYR A 534 7.66 8.63 -2.11
N THR A 535 8.97 8.57 -1.82
CA THR A 535 10.01 8.73 -2.84
C THR A 535 9.87 7.70 -3.96
N LEU A 536 9.68 6.43 -3.59
CA LEU A 536 9.45 5.36 -4.58
C LEU A 536 8.11 5.52 -5.30
N ALA A 537 7.07 5.97 -4.61
CA ALA A 537 5.78 6.25 -5.24
C ALA A 537 5.92 7.33 -6.33
N ASP A 538 6.68 8.38 -6.05
CA ASP A 538 6.99 9.44 -7.03
C ASP A 538 7.77 8.89 -8.23
N GLU A 539 8.84 8.14 -7.98
CA GLU A 539 9.75 7.60 -9.00
C GLU A 539 9.06 6.57 -9.91
N TYR A 540 8.16 5.77 -9.35
CA TYR A 540 7.45 4.71 -10.07
C TYR A 540 6.09 5.13 -10.64
N GLY A 541 5.65 6.38 -10.38
CA GLY A 541 4.38 6.91 -10.85
C GLY A 541 3.17 6.24 -10.17
N MET A 542 3.25 5.98 -8.87
CA MET A 542 2.15 5.45 -8.09
C MET A 542 1.42 6.58 -7.38
N LEU A 543 0.15 6.79 -7.69
CA LEU A 543 -0.70 7.62 -6.85
C LEU A 543 -0.79 6.99 -5.45
N VAL A 544 -0.88 7.80 -4.41
CA VAL A 544 -1.02 7.34 -3.03
C VAL A 544 -2.35 7.82 -2.47
N TRP A 545 -3.21 6.87 -2.13
CA TRP A 545 -4.33 7.06 -1.21
C TRP A 545 -3.79 6.89 0.20
N ASN A 546 -3.67 7.97 0.97
CA ASN A 546 -3.06 7.92 2.29
C ASN A 546 -4.09 7.96 3.41
N ASP A 547 -4.28 6.83 4.10
CA ASP A 547 -5.06 6.79 5.33
C ASP A 547 -4.22 7.34 6.50
N PHE A 548 -4.90 7.83 7.55
CA PHE A 548 -4.32 8.02 8.88
C PHE A 548 -4.59 6.80 9.76
N TRP A 549 -3.99 6.74 10.94
CA TRP A 549 -3.83 5.58 11.82
C TRP A 549 -5.11 5.23 12.61
N MET A 550 -6.19 5.05 11.90
CA MET A 550 -7.45 4.55 12.42
C MET A 550 -8.00 3.46 11.48
N THR A 551 -8.52 2.40 12.04
CA THR A 551 -9.12 1.30 11.29
C THR A 551 -10.65 1.36 11.33
N THR A 552 -11.35 0.24 11.16
CA THR A 552 -12.82 0.17 11.10
C THR A 552 -13.50 0.89 12.28
N ASP A 553 -14.72 1.36 12.09
CA ASP A 553 -15.47 2.13 13.08
C ASP A 553 -15.94 1.33 14.31
N ASP A 554 -15.80 0.01 14.27
CA ASP A 554 -15.99 -0.91 15.40
C ASP A 554 -14.72 -1.09 16.26
N THR A 555 -13.62 -0.43 15.91
CA THR A 555 -12.35 -0.46 16.66
C THR A 555 -12.15 0.81 17.49
N VAL A 556 -11.13 0.76 18.35
CA VAL A 556 -10.89 1.80 19.35
C VAL A 556 -10.50 3.14 18.72
N GLU A 557 -11.08 4.21 19.20
CA GLU A 557 -10.72 5.58 18.87
C GLU A 557 -9.41 6.00 19.54
N PRO A 558 -8.64 6.95 18.97
CA PRO A 558 -7.49 7.52 19.64
C PRO A 558 -7.87 8.17 20.97
N ASN A 559 -7.15 7.86 22.04
CA ASN A 559 -7.39 8.41 23.38
C ASN A 559 -7.07 9.92 23.47
N ASN A 560 -6.21 10.43 22.60
CA ASN A 560 -5.76 11.82 22.61
C ASN A 560 -5.78 12.42 21.20
N TYR A 561 -6.84 13.16 20.90
CA TYR A 561 -7.04 13.80 19.60
C TYR A 561 -5.96 14.88 19.30
N ASP A 562 -5.47 15.59 20.32
CA ASP A 562 -4.43 16.60 20.11
C ASP A 562 -3.10 15.96 19.72
N LEU A 563 -2.74 14.83 20.35
CA LEU A 563 -1.56 14.05 19.98
C LEU A 563 -1.69 13.50 18.56
N PHE A 564 -2.86 12.98 18.22
CA PHE A 564 -3.13 12.46 16.88
C PHE A 564 -2.99 13.56 15.82
N LEU A 565 -3.64 14.71 16.04
CA LEU A 565 -3.56 15.85 15.13
C LEU A 565 -2.15 16.44 15.03
N LYS A 566 -1.38 16.44 16.11
CA LYS A 566 0.04 16.86 16.07
C LYS A 566 0.85 15.97 15.13
N ASN A 567 0.69 14.65 15.23
CA ASN A 567 1.35 13.69 14.35
C ASN A 567 0.87 13.84 12.89
N ALA A 568 -0.45 13.92 12.67
CA ALA A 568 -1.02 14.08 11.33
C ALA A 568 -0.55 15.38 10.66
N THR A 569 -0.49 16.49 11.43
CA THR A 569 0.02 17.77 10.92
C THR A 569 1.48 17.67 10.48
N ASP A 570 2.34 17.01 11.27
CA ASP A 570 3.75 16.84 10.91
C ASP A 570 3.92 15.96 9.66
N VAL A 571 3.15 14.89 9.55
CA VAL A 571 3.13 14.00 8.37
C VAL A 571 2.70 14.76 7.11
N VAL A 572 1.61 15.52 7.18
CA VAL A 572 1.13 16.31 6.03
C VAL A 572 2.18 17.34 5.61
N ARG A 573 2.75 18.10 6.54
CA ARG A 573 3.81 19.08 6.24
C ARG A 573 5.05 18.43 5.64
N ARG A 574 5.45 17.27 6.16
CA ARG A 574 6.62 16.53 5.70
C ARG A 574 6.46 16.05 4.27
N PHE A 575 5.28 15.52 3.91
CA PHE A 575 5.10 14.77 2.67
C PHE A 575 4.25 15.48 1.60
N ARG A 576 3.61 16.61 1.88
CA ARG A 576 2.75 17.32 0.90
C ARG A 576 3.44 17.77 -0.40
N THR A 577 4.77 17.73 -0.48
CA THR A 577 5.51 18.04 -1.71
C THR A 577 5.59 16.85 -2.68
N HIS A 578 5.28 15.63 -2.24
CA HIS A 578 5.30 14.45 -3.08
C HIS A 578 4.16 14.47 -4.10
N PRO A 579 4.44 14.45 -5.42
CA PRO A 579 3.39 14.48 -6.44
C PRO A 579 2.53 13.22 -6.44
N SER A 580 3.02 12.11 -5.90
CA SER A 580 2.30 10.85 -5.79
C SER A 580 1.08 10.92 -4.86
N ILE A 581 1.12 11.69 -3.78
CA ILE A 581 -0.01 11.77 -2.84
C ILE A 581 -1.23 12.34 -3.56
N ALA A 582 -2.28 11.51 -3.67
CA ALA A 582 -3.50 11.83 -4.38
C ALA A 582 -4.61 12.32 -3.45
N LEU A 583 -4.71 11.79 -2.24
CA LEU A 583 -5.68 12.25 -1.25
C LEU A 583 -5.26 11.86 0.18
N TRP A 584 -5.90 12.49 1.15
CA TRP A 584 -5.81 12.18 2.57
C TRP A 584 -7.15 11.62 3.06
N CYS A 585 -7.12 10.48 3.75
CA CYS A 585 -8.30 9.82 4.31
C CYS A 585 -8.14 9.66 5.83
N PRO A 586 -9.17 9.96 6.64
CA PRO A 586 -9.03 9.93 8.09
C PRO A 586 -8.83 8.54 8.66
N ARG A 587 -9.49 7.55 8.08
CA ARG A 587 -9.47 6.18 8.58
C ARG A 587 -9.91 5.16 7.54
N ASN A 588 -9.65 3.89 7.86
CA ASN A 588 -10.19 2.76 7.13
C ASN A 588 -11.65 2.51 7.51
N GLU A 589 -12.51 2.28 6.51
CA GLU A 589 -13.90 1.80 6.61
C GLU A 589 -14.78 2.52 7.65
N GLY A 590 -14.73 3.84 7.68
CA GLY A 590 -15.56 4.65 8.58
C GLY A 590 -15.20 6.12 8.49
N TYR A 591 -15.96 6.95 9.21
CA TYR A 591 -15.65 8.35 9.41
C TYR A 591 -14.80 8.52 10.67
N ALA A 592 -13.97 9.56 10.73
CA ALA A 592 -13.28 9.91 11.96
C ALA A 592 -14.29 10.16 13.10
N PRO A 593 -13.90 10.00 14.37
CA PRO A 593 -14.79 10.26 15.49
C PRO A 593 -15.37 11.67 15.46
N GLN A 594 -16.61 11.80 15.95
CA GLN A 594 -17.26 13.10 16.08
C GLN A 594 -16.37 14.08 16.87
N GLY A 595 -16.28 15.32 16.39
CA GLY A 595 -15.40 16.34 16.96
C GLY A 595 -13.93 16.23 16.54
N MET A 596 -13.47 15.07 16.06
CA MET A 596 -12.16 14.92 15.42
C MET A 596 -12.24 15.17 13.91
N GLU A 597 -13.31 14.71 13.25
CA GLU A 597 -13.51 14.84 11.80
C GLU A 597 -13.34 16.28 11.30
N PRO A 598 -14.07 17.30 11.85
CA PRO A 598 -13.91 18.67 11.37
C PRO A 598 -12.51 19.24 11.65
N ARG A 599 -11.83 18.79 12.70
CA ARG A 599 -10.45 19.20 13.03
C ARG A 599 -9.45 18.66 12.02
N LEU A 600 -9.60 17.39 11.59
CA LEU A 600 -8.78 16.79 10.54
C LEU A 600 -9.02 17.48 9.19
N ALA A 601 -10.28 17.66 8.79
CA ALA A 601 -10.63 18.37 7.56
C ALA A 601 -10.06 19.78 7.52
N ALA A 602 -10.18 20.53 8.64
CA ALA A 602 -9.61 21.88 8.77
C ALA A 602 -8.07 21.87 8.74
N MET A 603 -7.44 20.89 9.36
CA MET A 603 -5.98 20.73 9.34
C MET A 603 -5.49 20.47 7.92
N ILE A 604 -6.12 19.56 7.17
CA ILE A 604 -5.75 19.28 5.78
C ILE A 604 -5.98 20.52 4.91
N ALA A 605 -7.13 21.17 5.00
CA ALA A 605 -7.42 22.38 4.21
C ALA A 605 -6.38 23.50 4.46
N LYS A 606 -5.84 23.59 5.65
CA LYS A 606 -4.80 24.57 6.02
C LYS A 606 -3.41 24.15 5.55
N GLU A 607 -3.02 22.92 5.79
CA GLU A 607 -1.64 22.46 5.61
C GLU A 607 -1.36 21.94 4.20
N ASP A 608 -2.36 21.36 3.54
CA ASP A 608 -2.28 20.87 2.16
C ASP A 608 -3.58 21.17 1.38
N PRO A 609 -3.83 22.44 1.01
CA PRO A 609 -5.01 22.81 0.24
C PRO A 609 -5.03 22.26 -1.19
N THR A 610 -4.01 21.51 -1.61
CA THR A 610 -3.87 21.01 -2.99
C THR A 610 -4.38 19.59 -3.18
N ARG A 611 -4.84 18.91 -2.12
CA ARG A 611 -5.38 17.54 -2.16
C ARG A 611 -6.78 17.49 -1.60
N HIS A 612 -7.51 16.49 -2.09
CA HIS A 612 -8.80 16.15 -1.55
C HIS A 612 -8.65 15.46 -0.19
N TYR A 613 -9.41 15.93 0.81
CA TYR A 613 -9.66 15.18 2.02
C TYR A 613 -10.90 14.33 1.80
N HIS A 614 -10.77 13.01 1.94
CA HIS A 614 -11.83 12.06 1.66
C HIS A 614 -12.29 11.39 2.96
N GLY A 615 -13.40 11.81 3.50
CA GLY A 615 -13.85 11.51 4.88
C GLY A 615 -14.05 10.04 5.23
N ASN A 616 -14.10 9.14 4.24
CA ASN A 616 -14.35 7.72 4.49
C ASN A 616 -13.84 6.87 3.32
N SER A 617 -13.06 5.83 3.59
CA SER A 617 -12.56 4.92 2.54
C SER A 617 -13.59 3.91 2.02
N ARG A 618 -14.79 3.88 2.61
CA ARG A 618 -15.91 2.97 2.29
C ARG A 618 -17.16 3.82 2.05
N PHE A 619 -18.06 3.50 1.27
CA PHE A 619 -19.35 4.18 1.03
C PHE A 619 -19.34 5.60 0.44
N LEU A 620 -18.39 6.47 0.82
CA LEU A 620 -18.38 7.88 0.40
C LEU A 620 -17.96 8.01 -1.06
N ASN A 621 -18.88 8.38 -1.94
CA ASN A 621 -18.66 8.37 -3.39
C ASN A 621 -18.01 7.06 -3.91
N ALA A 622 -18.22 5.98 -3.18
CA ALA A 622 -17.65 4.66 -3.39
C ALA A 622 -18.71 3.57 -3.16
N ILE A 623 -18.32 2.32 -3.32
CA ILE A 623 -19.16 1.19 -2.92
C ILE A 623 -18.62 0.56 -1.63
N ASN A 624 -19.45 -0.30 -1.01
CA ASN A 624 -19.01 -1.12 0.11
C ASN A 624 -17.79 -1.97 -0.29
N SER A 625 -16.79 -2.05 0.60
CA SER A 625 -15.58 -2.86 0.44
C SER A 625 -15.89 -4.37 0.33
N GLY A 626 -14.97 -5.11 -0.28
CA GLY A 626 -15.08 -6.56 -0.49
C GLY A 626 -15.78 -6.95 -1.80
N PRO A 627 -16.05 -8.25 -2.00
CA PRO A 627 -15.75 -9.39 -1.14
C PRO A 627 -14.25 -9.73 -1.01
N TYR A 628 -13.91 -10.49 0.05
CA TYR A 628 -12.52 -10.80 0.42
C TYR A 628 -12.15 -12.27 0.23
N GLY A 629 -12.83 -12.99 -0.64
CA GLY A 629 -12.57 -14.40 -0.83
C GLY A 629 -12.96 -14.90 -2.22
N PHE A 630 -12.61 -16.14 -2.49
CA PHE A 630 -12.90 -16.81 -3.74
C PHE A 630 -14.41 -16.89 -4.02
N ILE A 631 -14.82 -16.46 -5.20
CA ILE A 631 -16.19 -16.54 -5.68
C ILE A 631 -16.29 -17.63 -6.75
N LYS A 632 -16.99 -18.71 -6.43
CA LYS A 632 -17.15 -19.89 -7.30
C LYS A 632 -17.85 -19.58 -8.62
N ASP A 633 -18.83 -18.70 -8.57
CA ASP A 633 -19.54 -18.20 -9.75
C ASP A 633 -18.86 -16.92 -10.25
N TYR A 634 -17.96 -17.06 -11.21
CA TYR A 634 -17.20 -15.93 -11.78
C TYR A 634 -18.09 -14.89 -12.49
N GLU A 635 -19.30 -15.24 -12.94
CA GLU A 635 -20.24 -14.28 -13.56
C GLU A 635 -20.61 -13.15 -12.60
N ARG A 636 -20.57 -13.42 -11.28
CA ARG A 636 -20.85 -12.41 -10.26
C ARG A 636 -19.86 -11.25 -10.28
N TYR A 637 -18.61 -11.46 -10.68
CA TYR A 637 -17.66 -10.37 -10.84
C TYR A 637 -18.12 -9.34 -11.88
N TYR A 638 -18.82 -9.78 -12.95
CA TYR A 638 -19.33 -8.92 -14.02
C TYR A 638 -20.72 -8.36 -13.74
N THR A 639 -21.57 -9.12 -13.04
CA THR A 639 -23.01 -8.81 -12.91
C THR A 639 -23.38 -8.14 -11.59
N GLN A 640 -22.65 -8.43 -10.50
CA GLN A 640 -23.01 -8.03 -9.15
C GLN A 640 -21.94 -7.19 -8.44
N ILE A 641 -20.66 -7.51 -8.66
CA ILE A 641 -19.52 -6.94 -7.91
C ILE A 641 -18.93 -5.72 -8.62
N ALA A 642 -18.77 -5.80 -9.94
CA ALA A 642 -18.20 -4.68 -10.72
C ALA A 642 -19.16 -3.50 -10.75
N GLU A 643 -18.98 -2.59 -9.81
CA GLU A 643 -19.74 -1.35 -9.67
C GLU A 643 -18.86 -0.28 -9.00
N GLY A 644 -18.98 0.94 -9.44
CA GLY A 644 -18.45 2.13 -8.79
C GLY A 644 -16.95 2.20 -8.65
N PHE A 645 -16.56 2.81 -7.55
CA PHE A 645 -15.18 2.82 -7.04
C PHE A 645 -15.12 1.83 -5.87
N ASN A 646 -14.38 0.74 -6.03
CA ASN A 646 -14.19 -0.24 -4.96
C ASN A 646 -12.81 -0.09 -4.34
N THR A 647 -12.75 0.20 -3.05
CA THR A 647 -11.50 0.45 -2.32
C THR A 647 -10.83 -0.81 -1.78
N GLU A 648 -11.54 -1.95 -1.80
CA GLU A 648 -10.99 -3.23 -1.33
C GLU A 648 -11.74 -4.40 -1.98
N LEU A 649 -11.05 -5.20 -2.77
CA LEU A 649 -11.56 -6.44 -3.34
C LEU A 649 -10.44 -7.47 -3.40
N GLY A 650 -10.62 -8.64 -2.80
CA GLY A 650 -9.57 -9.64 -2.70
C GLY A 650 -10.04 -11.07 -2.76
N ALA A 651 -9.08 -11.98 -2.94
CA ALA A 651 -9.28 -13.41 -2.94
C ALA A 651 -8.02 -14.15 -2.47
N GLN A 652 -8.11 -15.46 -2.27
CA GLN A 652 -6.97 -16.30 -1.95
C GLN A 652 -5.84 -16.13 -2.98
N ALA A 653 -4.60 -16.10 -2.50
CA ALA A 653 -3.39 -15.92 -3.30
C ALA A 653 -2.28 -16.85 -2.81
N ILE A 654 -2.49 -18.15 -3.03
CA ILE A 654 -1.59 -19.19 -2.54
C ILE A 654 -0.19 -19.04 -3.17
N PRO A 655 0.88 -18.99 -2.34
CA PRO A 655 2.25 -18.97 -2.83
C PRO A 655 2.61 -20.24 -3.64
N THR A 656 3.70 -20.20 -4.40
CA THR A 656 4.23 -21.40 -5.04
C THR A 656 4.76 -22.38 -4.00
N ALA A 657 4.90 -23.66 -4.35
CA ALA A 657 5.46 -24.67 -3.44
C ALA A 657 6.90 -24.30 -2.99
N ASN A 658 7.67 -23.63 -3.86
CA ASN A 658 9.02 -23.16 -3.50
C ASN A 658 8.98 -22.10 -2.39
N THR A 659 8.09 -21.13 -2.49
CA THR A 659 7.92 -20.11 -1.44
C THR A 659 7.37 -20.73 -0.16
N LEU A 660 6.38 -21.64 -0.22
CA LEU A 660 5.83 -22.33 0.96
C LEU A 660 6.92 -23.03 1.78
N ARG A 661 7.88 -23.69 1.11
CA ARG A 661 9.01 -24.36 1.77
C ARG A 661 9.99 -23.42 2.48
N LYS A 662 9.96 -22.13 2.17
CA LYS A 662 10.84 -21.14 2.83
C LYS A 662 10.37 -20.77 4.23
N PHE A 663 9.08 -20.92 4.51
CA PHE A 663 8.51 -20.50 5.79
C PHE A 663 7.66 -21.55 6.51
N ILE A 664 7.39 -22.69 5.90
CA ILE A 664 6.72 -23.84 6.56
C ILE A 664 7.68 -25.02 6.64
N ALA A 665 7.81 -25.59 7.85
CA ALA A 665 8.62 -26.77 8.08
C ALA A 665 8.13 -27.97 7.26
N PRO A 666 9.03 -28.89 6.83
CA PRO A 666 8.64 -30.05 6.05
C PRO A 666 7.52 -30.89 6.68
N GLU A 667 7.52 -31.01 8.02
CA GLU A 667 6.54 -31.80 8.80
C GLU A 667 5.13 -31.19 8.73
N ASP A 668 5.03 -29.86 8.57
CA ASP A 668 3.79 -29.09 8.53
C ASP A 668 3.37 -28.67 7.12
N LEU A 669 4.19 -29.03 6.12
CA LEU A 669 3.99 -28.53 4.76
C LEU A 669 2.74 -29.12 4.09
N TRP A 670 2.34 -30.36 4.46
CA TRP A 670 1.15 -31.02 3.94
C TRP A 670 0.62 -32.11 4.88
N PRO A 671 -0.70 -32.30 5.00
CA PRO A 671 -1.81 -31.50 4.47
C PRO A 671 -1.94 -30.14 5.16
N ILE A 672 -2.86 -29.27 4.67
CA ILE A 672 -3.22 -28.00 5.28
C ILE A 672 -3.55 -28.23 6.78
N ASN A 673 -3.01 -27.39 7.65
CA ASN A 673 -3.07 -27.53 9.11
C ASN A 673 -3.00 -26.15 9.78
N ASP A 674 -2.85 -26.09 11.11
CA ASP A 674 -2.83 -24.85 11.87
C ASP A 674 -1.69 -23.89 11.47
N VAL A 675 -0.53 -24.41 11.01
CA VAL A 675 0.56 -23.57 10.51
C VAL A 675 0.12 -22.80 9.27
N TRP A 676 -0.66 -23.42 8.38
CA TRP A 676 -1.26 -22.77 7.24
C TRP A 676 -2.29 -21.71 7.66
N ALA A 677 -3.14 -22.03 8.63
CA ALA A 677 -4.11 -21.07 9.18
C ALA A 677 -3.42 -19.87 9.81
N TYR A 678 -2.32 -20.10 10.55
CA TYR A 678 -1.52 -19.06 11.16
C TYR A 678 -0.90 -18.10 10.12
N HIS A 679 -0.63 -18.60 8.91
CA HIS A 679 -0.21 -17.83 7.76
C HIS A 679 -1.38 -17.46 6.84
N ASP A 680 -2.55 -17.20 7.43
CA ASP A 680 -3.76 -16.60 6.82
C ASP A 680 -4.48 -17.50 5.80
N MET A 681 -4.32 -18.81 5.88
CA MET A 681 -5.18 -19.71 5.11
C MET A 681 -6.56 -19.82 5.80
N HIS A 682 -7.40 -18.82 5.58
CA HIS A 682 -8.69 -18.69 6.22
C HIS A 682 -9.64 -19.83 5.86
N HIS A 683 -9.90 -20.71 6.79
CA HIS A 683 -10.69 -21.93 6.59
C HIS A 683 -12.09 -21.89 7.19
N THR A 684 -12.37 -20.92 8.10
CA THR A 684 -13.66 -20.81 8.81
C THR A 684 -14.77 -20.18 7.98
N THR A 685 -14.48 -19.71 6.78
CA THR A 685 -15.43 -19.10 5.87
C THR A 685 -15.81 -20.05 4.72
N HIS A 686 -17.00 -19.86 4.15
CA HIS A 686 -17.40 -20.60 2.96
C HIS A 686 -16.44 -20.38 1.75
N PHE A 687 -15.72 -19.27 1.72
CA PHE A 687 -14.73 -18.99 0.67
C PHE A 687 -13.60 -20.01 0.64
N PHE A 688 -13.16 -20.52 1.80
CA PHE A 688 -12.17 -21.58 1.86
C PHE A 688 -12.67 -22.86 1.20
N ASN A 689 -13.85 -23.30 1.57
CA ASN A 689 -14.43 -24.53 1.00
C ASN A 689 -14.66 -24.40 -0.50
N ASP A 690 -15.20 -23.28 -0.96
CA ASP A 690 -15.39 -23.00 -2.39
C ASP A 690 -14.05 -22.99 -3.15
N PHE A 691 -13.00 -22.43 -2.55
CA PHE A 691 -11.66 -22.45 -3.12
C PHE A 691 -11.08 -23.86 -3.20
N MET A 692 -11.20 -24.65 -2.12
CA MET A 692 -10.74 -26.04 -2.10
C MET A 692 -11.52 -26.91 -3.11
N ASP A 693 -12.82 -26.71 -3.27
CA ASP A 693 -13.64 -27.36 -4.30
C ASP A 693 -13.13 -27.02 -5.71
N ALA A 694 -12.79 -25.73 -5.94
CA ALA A 694 -12.22 -25.32 -7.22
C ALA A 694 -10.86 -25.95 -7.49
N VAL A 695 -9.97 -26.01 -6.51
CA VAL A 695 -8.66 -26.71 -6.62
C VAL A 695 -8.89 -28.20 -6.90
N ASN A 696 -9.79 -28.85 -6.18
CA ASN A 696 -10.13 -30.26 -6.35
C ASN A 696 -10.86 -30.57 -7.68
N SER A 697 -11.39 -29.55 -8.36
CA SER A 697 -11.94 -29.72 -9.71
C SER A 697 -10.89 -30.17 -10.74
N TYR A 698 -9.60 -29.93 -10.46
CA TYR A 698 -8.45 -30.47 -11.23
C TYR A 698 -8.02 -31.86 -10.78
N GLY A 699 -8.72 -32.47 -9.82
CA GLY A 699 -8.36 -33.73 -9.14
C GLY A 699 -7.77 -33.42 -7.75
N GLN A 700 -7.98 -34.37 -6.83
CA GLN A 700 -7.48 -34.25 -5.47
C GLN A 700 -5.95 -34.08 -5.43
N ALA A 701 -5.43 -33.18 -4.62
CA ALA A 701 -4.00 -33.02 -4.42
C ALA A 701 -3.51 -33.97 -3.31
N ASN A 702 -2.34 -34.60 -3.53
CA ASN A 702 -1.72 -35.52 -2.58
C ASN A 702 -0.40 -34.97 -2.00
N SER A 703 0.01 -33.81 -2.46
CA SER A 703 1.23 -33.11 -2.00
C SER A 703 1.08 -31.60 -2.13
N VAL A 704 1.96 -30.86 -1.46
CA VAL A 704 2.04 -29.41 -1.57
C VAL A 704 2.31 -28.98 -3.02
N ASP A 705 3.13 -29.72 -3.77
CA ASP A 705 3.44 -29.39 -5.17
C ASP A 705 2.19 -29.48 -6.05
N GLU A 706 1.43 -30.59 -5.93
CA GLU A 706 0.18 -30.75 -6.67
C GLU A 706 -0.86 -29.70 -6.26
N PHE A 707 -0.99 -29.42 -4.96
CA PHE A 707 -1.89 -28.42 -4.45
C PHE A 707 -1.53 -27.02 -4.99
N ALA A 708 -0.28 -26.60 -4.81
CA ALA A 708 0.18 -25.29 -5.26
C ALA A 708 0.03 -25.13 -6.78
N LYS A 709 0.38 -26.15 -7.57
CA LYS A 709 0.23 -26.14 -9.04
C LYS A 709 -1.23 -25.90 -9.46
N LYS A 710 -2.19 -26.58 -8.82
CA LYS A 710 -3.63 -26.41 -9.09
C LYS A 710 -4.15 -25.07 -8.58
N ALA A 711 -3.69 -24.64 -7.39
CA ALA A 711 -4.04 -23.36 -6.82
C ALA A 711 -3.60 -22.19 -7.70
N GLN A 712 -2.43 -22.28 -8.36
CA GLN A 712 -1.98 -21.23 -9.30
C GLN A 712 -2.94 -21.05 -10.48
N MET A 713 -3.55 -22.14 -10.99
CA MET A 713 -4.55 -22.04 -12.07
C MET A 713 -5.77 -21.24 -11.61
N ILE A 714 -6.27 -21.55 -10.40
CA ILE A 714 -7.43 -20.89 -9.83
C ILE A 714 -7.12 -19.43 -9.50
N THR A 715 -5.99 -19.14 -8.85
CA THR A 715 -5.64 -17.77 -8.46
C THR A 715 -5.39 -16.89 -9.68
N TYR A 716 -4.72 -17.39 -10.73
CA TYR A 716 -4.55 -16.65 -11.98
C TYR A 716 -5.90 -16.23 -12.57
N ASP A 717 -6.83 -17.17 -12.66
CA ASP A 717 -8.16 -16.91 -13.26
C ASP A 717 -9.02 -16.01 -12.40
N THR A 718 -9.03 -16.23 -11.09
CA THR A 718 -9.81 -15.41 -10.13
C THR A 718 -9.36 -13.95 -10.15
N TRP A 719 -8.07 -13.68 -9.99
CA TRP A 719 -7.53 -12.32 -9.94
C TRP A 719 -7.69 -11.59 -11.27
N ARG A 720 -7.55 -12.30 -12.38
CA ARG A 720 -7.86 -11.75 -13.70
C ARG A 720 -9.35 -11.39 -13.82
N ARG A 721 -10.26 -12.30 -13.47
CA ARG A 721 -11.71 -12.12 -13.59
C ARG A 721 -12.25 -10.99 -12.72
N MET A 722 -11.72 -10.82 -11.51
CA MET A 722 -12.06 -9.68 -10.65
C MET A 722 -11.88 -8.36 -11.40
N ILE A 723 -10.71 -8.19 -12.02
CA ILE A 723 -10.37 -6.95 -12.72
C ILE A 723 -11.12 -6.84 -14.04
N GLU A 724 -11.23 -7.93 -14.82
CA GLU A 724 -11.98 -7.94 -16.08
C GLU A 724 -13.46 -7.59 -15.88
N GLY A 725 -14.06 -7.98 -14.73
CA GLY A 725 -15.40 -7.54 -14.35
C GLY A 725 -15.52 -6.02 -14.31
N PHE A 726 -14.62 -5.35 -13.61
CA PHE A 726 -14.57 -3.88 -13.54
C PHE A 726 -14.24 -3.25 -14.90
N ASN A 727 -13.28 -3.80 -15.62
CA ASN A 727 -12.93 -3.39 -16.97
C ASN A 727 -14.15 -3.41 -17.93
N SER A 728 -15.03 -4.40 -17.81
CA SER A 728 -16.21 -4.54 -18.67
C SER A 728 -17.16 -3.34 -18.60
N ARG A 729 -17.03 -2.53 -17.53
CA ARG A 729 -17.88 -1.38 -17.23
C ARG A 729 -17.11 -0.06 -17.15
N LEU A 730 -15.90 -0.01 -17.70
CA LEU A 730 -15.03 1.17 -17.70
C LEU A 730 -15.84 2.43 -18.10
N TRP A 731 -15.85 3.44 -17.22
CA TRP A 731 -16.57 4.72 -17.36
C TRP A 731 -18.09 4.62 -17.62
N GLN A 732 -18.68 3.42 -17.48
CA GLN A 732 -20.12 3.25 -17.56
C GLN A 732 -20.78 3.04 -16.20
N ASN A 733 -20.08 2.55 -15.25
CA ASN A 733 -20.52 2.35 -13.87
C ASN A 733 -19.34 1.97 -12.97
N THR A 734 -18.10 1.99 -13.49
CA THR A 734 -16.90 1.76 -12.70
C THR A 734 -15.89 2.86 -12.96
N THR A 735 -15.19 3.29 -11.91
CA THR A 735 -14.17 4.35 -11.98
C THR A 735 -12.82 3.87 -11.47
N GLY A 736 -12.77 2.76 -10.77
CA GLY A 736 -11.54 2.18 -10.26
C GLY A 736 -11.76 1.03 -9.30
N LEU A 737 -10.67 0.33 -9.09
CA LEU A 737 -10.57 -0.80 -8.17
C LEU A 737 -9.25 -0.74 -7.43
N ILE A 738 -9.27 -0.89 -6.11
CA ILE A 738 -8.09 -1.10 -5.28
C ILE A 738 -8.17 -2.54 -4.75
N LEU A 739 -7.13 -3.32 -5.00
CA LEU A 739 -7.08 -4.70 -4.56
C LEU A 739 -6.75 -4.80 -3.07
N TRP A 740 -7.49 -5.62 -2.37
CA TRP A 740 -7.19 -6.06 -1.02
C TRP A 740 -6.61 -7.48 -1.06
N MET A 741 -5.30 -7.68 -0.96
CA MET A 741 -4.24 -6.68 -0.93
C MET A 741 -3.34 -6.88 -2.16
N SER A 742 -2.37 -5.99 -2.37
CA SER A 742 -1.35 -6.22 -3.39
C SER A 742 -0.01 -6.63 -2.78
N HIS A 743 0.26 -6.21 -1.55
CA HIS A 743 1.55 -6.33 -0.87
C HIS A 743 1.46 -7.17 0.42
N PRO A 744 2.32 -8.19 0.59
CA PRO A 744 2.42 -8.95 1.83
C PRO A 744 3.45 -8.32 2.78
N ALA A 745 3.05 -8.03 4.01
CA ALA A 745 3.98 -7.57 5.06
C ALA A 745 4.79 -8.71 5.69
N TRP A 746 4.34 -9.96 5.52
CA TRP A 746 4.95 -11.18 6.03
C TRP A 746 4.55 -12.38 5.15
N PRO A 747 5.08 -13.61 5.36
CA PRO A 747 4.65 -14.79 4.63
C PRO A 747 3.18 -15.12 4.87
N SER A 748 2.29 -14.69 3.99
CA SER A 748 0.84 -14.87 4.07
C SER A 748 0.32 -15.61 2.83
N MET A 749 -0.85 -16.24 2.93
CA MET A 749 -1.48 -17.06 1.88
C MET A 749 -2.76 -16.44 1.32
N THR A 750 -3.12 -15.25 1.74
CA THR A 750 -4.36 -14.60 1.33
C THR A 750 -4.10 -13.16 0.92
N TRP A 751 -4.76 -12.76 -0.18
CA TRP A 751 -4.87 -11.40 -0.70
C TRP A 751 -3.63 -10.77 -1.34
N GLN A 752 -2.48 -11.42 -1.46
CA GLN A 752 -1.30 -10.82 -2.10
C GLN A 752 -1.24 -11.08 -3.60
N THR A 753 -0.73 -10.10 -4.35
CA THR A 753 -0.47 -10.32 -5.78
C THR A 753 0.86 -11.01 -6.02
N TYR A 754 1.87 -10.72 -5.21
CA TYR A 754 3.18 -11.37 -5.17
C TYR A 754 3.52 -11.76 -3.72
N THR A 755 4.53 -12.58 -3.51
CA THR A 755 4.86 -13.09 -2.19
C THR A 755 5.89 -12.22 -1.46
N PHE A 756 6.03 -12.40 -0.14
CA PHE A 756 6.95 -11.63 0.70
C PHE A 756 8.42 -11.72 0.25
N ASP A 757 8.79 -12.78 -0.45
CA ASP A 757 10.11 -13.05 -0.99
C ASP A 757 10.27 -12.67 -2.47
N TYR A 758 9.35 -11.82 -2.99
CA TYR A 758 9.29 -11.29 -4.37
C TYR A 758 8.95 -12.33 -5.44
N GLU A 759 8.49 -13.53 -5.10
CA GLU A 759 8.00 -14.50 -6.06
C GLU A 759 6.70 -13.99 -6.71
N THR A 760 6.52 -14.31 -7.98
CA THR A 760 5.37 -13.89 -8.79
C THR A 760 4.47 -15.09 -9.11
N PRO A 761 3.46 -15.39 -8.28
CA PRO A 761 2.52 -16.50 -8.46
C PRO A 761 1.44 -16.20 -9.53
N GLY A 762 0.46 -17.10 -9.65
CA GLY A 762 -0.65 -16.97 -10.59
C GLY A 762 -1.46 -15.69 -10.38
N SER A 763 -1.67 -15.27 -9.12
CA SER A 763 -2.33 -13.99 -8.78
C SER A 763 -1.66 -12.79 -9.45
N TYR A 764 -0.33 -12.69 -9.39
CA TYR A 764 0.43 -11.60 -10.00
C TYR A 764 0.21 -11.52 -11.52
N TYR A 765 0.33 -12.65 -12.21
CA TYR A 765 0.18 -12.66 -13.66
C TYR A 765 -1.27 -12.53 -14.11
N GLY A 766 -2.24 -12.96 -13.30
CA GLY A 766 -3.65 -12.69 -13.51
C GLY A 766 -3.97 -11.18 -13.45
N VAL A 767 -3.48 -10.50 -12.42
CA VAL A 767 -3.57 -9.04 -12.27
C VAL A 767 -2.88 -8.34 -13.43
N ARG A 768 -1.61 -8.66 -13.68
CA ARG A 768 -0.82 -8.06 -14.77
C ARG A 768 -1.50 -8.18 -16.12
N LYS A 769 -2.09 -9.35 -16.42
CA LYS A 769 -2.81 -9.60 -17.66
C LYS A 769 -4.04 -8.70 -17.77
N ALA A 770 -4.91 -8.67 -16.77
CA ALA A 770 -6.14 -7.88 -16.82
C ALA A 770 -5.91 -6.36 -16.76
N GLN A 771 -4.76 -5.92 -16.25
CA GLN A 771 -4.39 -4.49 -16.15
C GLN A 771 -3.53 -4.00 -17.33
N GLU A 772 -3.27 -4.81 -18.36
CA GLU A 772 -2.53 -4.35 -19.54
C GLU A 772 -3.04 -2.98 -20.03
N PRO A 773 -2.18 -2.07 -20.46
CA PRO A 773 -2.60 -0.74 -20.94
C PRO A 773 -3.57 -0.82 -22.12
N ILE A 774 -3.35 -1.78 -23.02
CA ILE A 774 -4.29 -2.18 -24.06
C ILE A 774 -4.57 -3.65 -23.85
N HIS A 775 -5.78 -3.99 -23.46
CA HIS A 775 -6.19 -5.32 -23.05
C HIS A 775 -7.36 -5.82 -23.89
N VAL A 776 -7.37 -7.11 -24.18
CA VAL A 776 -8.50 -7.78 -24.82
C VAL A 776 -9.07 -8.83 -23.89
N GLN A 777 -10.39 -8.81 -23.71
CA GLN A 777 -11.07 -9.75 -22.82
C GLN A 777 -12.38 -10.26 -23.42
N MET A 778 -12.81 -11.44 -22.91
CA MET A 778 -14.13 -12.02 -23.14
C MET A 778 -14.94 -11.97 -21.85
N ASN A 779 -16.05 -11.25 -21.86
CA ASN A 779 -16.94 -11.16 -20.72
C ASN A 779 -17.67 -12.48 -20.49
N LEU A 780 -17.74 -12.95 -19.24
CA LEU A 780 -18.33 -14.24 -18.94
C LEU A 780 -19.84 -14.34 -19.22
N PRO A 781 -20.68 -13.33 -18.88
CA PRO A 781 -22.12 -13.49 -18.96
C PRO A 781 -22.65 -13.69 -20.38
N ASP A 782 -22.00 -13.07 -21.37
CA ASP A 782 -22.50 -12.99 -22.74
C ASP A 782 -21.45 -13.36 -23.81
N ASP A 783 -20.24 -13.77 -23.42
CA ASP A 783 -19.10 -14.02 -24.29
C ASP A 783 -18.70 -12.84 -25.19
N LYS A 784 -19.19 -11.64 -24.90
CA LYS A 784 -18.82 -10.45 -25.65
C LYS A 784 -17.33 -10.16 -25.51
N ILE A 785 -16.67 -10.00 -26.63
CA ILE A 785 -15.27 -9.60 -26.68
C ILE A 785 -15.21 -8.06 -26.66
N ILE A 786 -14.35 -7.52 -25.84
CA ILE A 786 -14.09 -6.09 -25.75
C ILE A 786 -12.58 -5.80 -25.78
N ILE A 787 -12.24 -4.61 -26.25
CA ILE A 787 -10.88 -4.07 -26.15
C ILE A 787 -10.91 -2.91 -25.16
N LEU A 788 -10.03 -2.97 -24.17
CA LEU A 788 -9.76 -1.88 -23.25
C LEU A 788 -8.55 -1.09 -23.71
N ASN A 789 -8.64 0.22 -23.64
CA ASN A 789 -7.52 1.11 -23.80
C ASN A 789 -7.52 2.10 -22.61
N SER A 790 -6.59 1.90 -21.69
CA SER A 790 -6.37 2.80 -20.55
C SER A 790 -5.23 3.80 -20.77
N THR A 791 -4.80 3.98 -22.03
CA THR A 791 -3.79 4.99 -22.40
C THR A 791 -4.43 6.28 -22.90
N ARG A 792 -3.62 7.34 -23.03
CA ARG A 792 -4.06 8.63 -23.58
C ARG A 792 -4.07 8.68 -25.10
N GLU A 793 -3.70 7.59 -25.78
CA GLU A 793 -3.60 7.53 -27.24
C GLU A 793 -4.72 6.69 -27.82
N SER A 794 -5.19 7.07 -29.00
CA SER A 794 -6.14 6.29 -29.81
C SER A 794 -5.41 5.47 -30.86
N TYR A 795 -5.93 4.29 -31.16
CA TYR A 795 -5.33 3.36 -32.13
C TYR A 795 -6.35 3.00 -33.20
N SER A 796 -5.96 3.11 -34.47
CA SER A 796 -6.83 2.78 -35.61
C SER A 796 -6.44 1.44 -36.22
N ASN A 797 -7.45 0.78 -36.85
CA ASN A 797 -7.28 -0.46 -37.61
C ASN A 797 -6.61 -1.61 -36.81
N MET A 798 -6.91 -1.72 -35.52
CA MET A 798 -6.47 -2.87 -34.73
C MET A 798 -7.26 -4.13 -35.14
N THR A 799 -6.57 -5.23 -35.31
CA THR A 799 -7.19 -6.51 -35.68
C THR A 799 -7.37 -7.38 -34.43
N MET A 800 -8.64 -7.59 -34.06
CA MET A 800 -9.04 -8.54 -33.01
C MET A 800 -9.36 -9.88 -33.66
N THR A 801 -8.72 -10.95 -33.14
CA THR A 801 -8.97 -12.34 -33.55
C THR A 801 -9.30 -13.22 -32.35
N VAL A 802 -10.37 -13.96 -32.43
CA VAL A 802 -10.70 -15.05 -31.50
C VAL A 802 -10.48 -16.41 -32.17
N ARG A 803 -9.87 -17.34 -31.45
CA ARG A 803 -9.68 -18.73 -31.91
C ARG A 803 -10.05 -19.70 -30.82
N TYR A 804 -10.67 -20.83 -31.21
CA TYR A 804 -11.01 -21.92 -30.32
C TYR A 804 -10.16 -23.14 -30.66
N TYR A 805 -9.56 -23.74 -29.67
CA TYR A 805 -8.69 -24.91 -29.81
C TYR A 805 -9.17 -26.05 -28.93
N SER A 806 -9.09 -27.28 -29.45
CA SER A 806 -9.25 -28.49 -28.64
C SER A 806 -8.09 -28.62 -27.63
N ILE A 807 -8.21 -29.54 -26.69
CA ILE A 807 -7.14 -29.86 -25.72
C ILE A 807 -5.88 -30.44 -26.40
N GLU A 808 -5.98 -30.91 -27.63
CA GLU A 808 -4.83 -31.33 -28.46
C GLU A 808 -4.18 -30.18 -29.23
N GLY A 809 -4.74 -28.97 -29.11
CA GLY A 809 -4.21 -27.77 -29.79
C GLY A 809 -4.66 -27.60 -31.24
N ARG A 810 -5.72 -28.33 -31.69
CA ARG A 810 -6.30 -28.20 -33.02
C ARG A 810 -7.29 -27.02 -33.04
N GLU A 811 -7.05 -26.06 -33.96
CA GLU A 811 -7.99 -24.95 -34.17
C GLU A 811 -9.25 -25.50 -34.89
N TYR A 812 -10.44 -25.14 -34.40
CA TYR A 812 -11.71 -25.52 -34.97
C TYR A 812 -12.70 -24.38 -35.19
N TYR A 813 -12.37 -23.18 -34.69
CA TYR A 813 -13.12 -21.94 -34.94
C TYR A 813 -12.19 -20.74 -34.94
N SER A 814 -12.44 -19.77 -35.80
CA SER A 814 -11.73 -18.48 -35.85
C SER A 814 -12.63 -17.40 -36.41
N LYS A 815 -12.57 -16.22 -35.80
CA LYS A 815 -13.22 -15.02 -36.28
C LYS A 815 -12.33 -13.79 -36.04
N SER A 816 -12.25 -12.91 -37.05
CA SER A 816 -11.44 -11.69 -36.99
C SER A 816 -12.23 -10.48 -37.45
N ALA A 817 -11.98 -9.34 -36.83
CA ALA A 817 -12.52 -8.05 -37.24
C ALA A 817 -11.56 -6.90 -36.90
N LYS A 818 -11.73 -5.76 -37.54
CA LYS A 818 -10.93 -4.56 -37.31
C LYS A 818 -11.71 -3.51 -36.51
N PHE A 819 -11.01 -2.83 -35.61
CA PHE A 819 -11.60 -1.83 -34.74
C PHE A 819 -10.70 -0.62 -34.61
N ASP A 820 -11.33 0.55 -34.46
CA ASP A 820 -10.67 1.75 -33.96
C ASP A 820 -10.89 1.81 -32.45
N VAL A 821 -9.83 2.02 -31.70
CA VAL A 821 -9.81 1.96 -30.24
C VAL A 821 -9.50 3.35 -29.70
N LYS A 822 -10.48 3.99 -29.09
CA LYS A 822 -10.34 5.35 -28.52
C LYS A 822 -9.45 5.34 -27.28
N ALA A 823 -8.78 6.45 -27.02
CA ALA A 823 -8.05 6.70 -25.79
C ALA A 823 -8.95 6.60 -24.56
N ASN A 824 -8.44 6.02 -23.50
CA ASN A 824 -9.08 5.93 -22.19
C ASN A 824 -10.55 5.46 -22.28
N ALA A 825 -10.79 4.38 -23.03
CA ALA A 825 -12.13 3.90 -23.33
C ALA A 825 -12.16 2.37 -23.55
N LYS A 826 -13.35 1.80 -23.48
CA LYS A 826 -13.60 0.45 -23.97
C LYS A 826 -14.21 0.50 -25.37
N THR A 827 -13.94 -0.53 -26.15
CA THR A 827 -14.52 -0.77 -27.46
C THR A 827 -15.20 -2.12 -27.49
N ASP A 828 -16.52 -2.15 -27.68
CA ASP A 828 -17.27 -3.38 -27.84
C ASP A 828 -16.97 -3.97 -29.22
N CYS A 829 -16.57 -5.24 -29.30
CA CYS A 829 -16.21 -5.89 -30.56
C CYS A 829 -17.37 -6.73 -31.10
N PHE A 830 -17.37 -7.98 -30.74
CA PHE A 830 -18.39 -8.94 -31.21
C PHE A 830 -18.56 -10.09 -30.21
N ILE A 831 -19.64 -10.85 -30.38
CA ILE A 831 -19.85 -12.14 -29.73
C ILE A 831 -19.46 -13.22 -30.75
N PRO A 832 -18.67 -14.24 -30.37
CA PRO A 832 -18.40 -15.36 -31.25
C PRO A 832 -19.69 -16.10 -31.62
N ASP A 833 -19.86 -16.38 -32.90
CA ASP A 833 -21.07 -16.98 -33.48
C ASP A 833 -20.97 -18.50 -33.64
N ILE A 834 -20.24 -19.14 -32.73
CA ILE A 834 -20.11 -20.61 -32.71
C ILE A 834 -21.32 -21.22 -32.02
N ALA A 835 -21.96 -22.17 -32.71
CA ALA A 835 -23.08 -22.93 -32.14
C ALA A 835 -22.62 -23.83 -30.97
N VAL A 836 -23.42 -23.93 -29.92
CA VAL A 836 -23.07 -24.67 -28.68
C VAL A 836 -22.78 -26.13 -28.93
N ASP A 837 -23.45 -26.78 -29.88
CA ASP A 837 -23.24 -28.17 -30.31
C ASP A 837 -21.88 -28.40 -30.96
N LYS A 838 -21.27 -27.35 -31.54
CA LYS A 838 -19.94 -27.37 -32.14
C LYS A 838 -18.80 -27.12 -31.14
N LEU A 839 -19.11 -26.68 -29.94
CA LEU A 839 -18.10 -26.52 -28.89
C LEU A 839 -17.63 -27.91 -28.43
N GLU A 840 -16.32 -28.06 -28.26
CA GLU A 840 -15.75 -29.21 -27.56
C GLU A 840 -16.04 -29.18 -26.06
N ASP A 841 -15.98 -30.28 -25.36
CA ASP A 841 -16.32 -30.37 -23.95
C ASP A 841 -15.40 -29.50 -23.09
N TYR A 842 -14.14 -29.33 -23.50
CA TYR A 842 -13.16 -28.44 -22.88
C TYR A 842 -12.32 -27.75 -23.95
N THR A 843 -12.24 -26.45 -23.92
CA THR A 843 -11.75 -25.63 -25.02
C THR A 843 -10.80 -24.54 -24.50
N LEU A 844 -9.68 -24.35 -25.22
CA LEU A 844 -8.85 -23.16 -25.09
C LEU A 844 -9.36 -22.09 -26.04
N VAL A 845 -9.87 -20.99 -25.50
CA VAL A 845 -10.24 -19.79 -26.26
C VAL A 845 -9.10 -18.79 -26.18
N ARG A 846 -8.53 -18.44 -27.32
CA ARG A 846 -7.47 -17.43 -27.43
C ARG A 846 -7.98 -16.19 -28.10
N LEU A 847 -7.79 -15.05 -27.44
CA LEU A 847 -7.96 -13.73 -27.99
C LEU A 847 -6.60 -13.15 -28.35
N GLU A 848 -6.46 -12.64 -29.56
CA GLU A 848 -5.24 -12.01 -30.06
C GLU A 848 -5.57 -10.65 -30.66
N LEU A 849 -4.96 -9.61 -30.11
CA LEU A 849 -5.07 -8.24 -30.62
C LEU A 849 -3.77 -7.82 -31.29
N LYS A 850 -3.85 -7.38 -32.55
CA LYS A 850 -2.72 -6.86 -33.32
C LYS A 850 -2.94 -5.41 -33.68
N ASP A 851 -1.86 -4.64 -33.69
CA ASP A 851 -1.88 -3.29 -34.24
C ASP A 851 -2.00 -3.30 -35.79
N ARG A 852 -2.13 -2.10 -36.37
CA ARG A 852 -2.23 -1.93 -37.83
C ARG A 852 -1.02 -2.47 -38.62
N TYR A 853 0.10 -2.71 -37.96
CA TYR A 853 1.33 -3.25 -38.57
C TYR A 853 1.46 -4.76 -38.39
N GLY A 854 0.49 -5.40 -37.73
CA GLY A 854 0.48 -6.84 -37.46
C GLY A 854 1.28 -7.26 -36.21
N LYS A 855 1.80 -6.30 -35.42
CA LYS A 855 2.46 -6.59 -34.16
C LYS A 855 1.41 -7.00 -33.11
N VAL A 856 1.64 -8.08 -32.40
CA VAL A 856 0.79 -8.52 -31.29
C VAL A 856 0.90 -7.50 -30.15
N VAL A 857 -0.24 -7.02 -29.66
CA VAL A 857 -0.38 -6.05 -28.56
C VAL A 857 -0.85 -6.74 -27.29
N SER A 858 -1.83 -7.64 -27.39
CA SER A 858 -2.36 -8.41 -26.27
C SER A 858 -2.76 -9.82 -26.71
N ILE A 859 -2.50 -10.80 -25.85
CA ILE A 859 -3.01 -12.16 -25.98
C ILE A 859 -3.63 -12.53 -24.64
N ASN A 860 -4.86 -13.05 -24.69
CA ASN A 860 -5.56 -13.49 -23.48
C ASN A 860 -6.21 -14.85 -23.75
N ASP A 861 -5.97 -15.80 -22.86
CA ASP A 861 -6.41 -17.19 -23.00
C ASP A 861 -7.45 -17.54 -21.92
N TYR A 862 -8.51 -18.25 -22.32
CA TYR A 862 -9.53 -18.74 -21.42
C TYR A 862 -9.74 -20.23 -21.61
N TRP A 863 -9.85 -20.96 -20.50
CA TRP A 863 -10.35 -22.32 -20.53
C TRP A 863 -11.87 -22.30 -20.37
N LYS A 864 -12.60 -22.82 -21.34
CA LYS A 864 -14.05 -22.95 -21.35
C LYS A 864 -14.47 -24.41 -21.31
N SER A 865 -15.49 -24.70 -20.55
CA SER A 865 -16.08 -26.02 -20.43
C SER A 865 -17.61 -25.95 -20.55
N LYS A 866 -18.21 -26.91 -21.26
CA LYS A 866 -19.65 -27.10 -21.23
C LYS A 866 -20.18 -27.53 -19.86
N ALA A 867 -19.38 -28.28 -19.10
CA ALA A 867 -19.73 -28.84 -17.79
C ALA A 867 -19.31 -27.96 -16.59
N LYS A 868 -18.98 -26.69 -16.80
CA LYS A 868 -18.48 -25.74 -15.78
C LYS A 868 -17.19 -26.30 -15.10
N LEU A 869 -17.02 -26.07 -13.77
CA LEU A 869 -15.82 -26.46 -13.04
C LEU A 869 -15.45 -27.96 -13.07
N GLN A 870 -16.40 -28.86 -13.29
CA GLN A 870 -16.14 -30.32 -13.24
C GLN A 870 -15.24 -30.83 -14.38
N ALA A 871 -15.07 -30.05 -15.44
CA ALA A 871 -14.28 -30.49 -16.60
C ALA A 871 -12.78 -30.12 -16.47
N ASN A 872 -12.32 -29.42 -15.43
CA ASN A 872 -10.91 -29.07 -15.29
C ASN A 872 -9.97 -30.30 -15.27
N LYS A 873 -10.47 -31.49 -14.89
CA LYS A 873 -9.75 -32.76 -14.98
C LYS A 873 -9.31 -33.12 -16.42
N GLU A 874 -9.97 -32.54 -17.42
CA GLU A 874 -9.60 -32.78 -18.83
C GLU A 874 -8.17 -32.30 -19.13
N LEU A 875 -7.68 -31.29 -18.45
CA LEU A 875 -6.30 -30.81 -18.58
C LEU A 875 -5.27 -31.88 -18.20
N ASN A 876 -5.61 -32.83 -17.32
CA ASN A 876 -4.74 -33.92 -16.92
C ASN A 876 -4.50 -34.96 -18.04
N LYS A 877 -5.31 -34.90 -19.10
CA LYS A 877 -5.14 -35.76 -20.29
C LYS A 877 -4.09 -35.23 -21.27
N ILE A 878 -3.71 -33.94 -21.14
CA ILE A 878 -2.73 -33.32 -22.03
C ILE A 878 -1.33 -33.87 -21.68
N ARG A 879 -0.66 -34.43 -22.67
CA ARG A 879 0.68 -35.00 -22.50
C ARG A 879 1.73 -33.94 -22.27
N LYS A 880 2.89 -34.36 -21.74
CA LYS A 880 4.02 -33.46 -21.45
C LYS A 880 4.57 -32.83 -22.74
N PRO A 881 4.69 -31.50 -22.82
CA PRO A 881 5.26 -30.80 -23.97
C PRO A 881 6.80 -30.87 -23.95
N LYS A 882 7.42 -30.46 -25.07
CA LYS A 882 8.85 -30.18 -25.13
C LYS A 882 9.06 -28.71 -25.45
N LEU A 883 9.75 -28.05 -24.56
CA LEU A 883 10.07 -26.61 -24.68
C LEU A 883 11.57 -26.41 -24.92
N LYS A 884 11.91 -25.32 -25.60
CA LYS A 884 13.30 -24.87 -25.73
C LYS A 884 13.37 -23.35 -25.84
N LEU A 885 14.50 -22.78 -25.38
CA LEU A 885 14.86 -21.41 -25.66
C LEU A 885 15.58 -21.33 -27.01
N VAL A 886 15.15 -20.36 -27.81
CA VAL A 886 15.78 -20.04 -29.10
C VAL A 886 16.04 -18.54 -29.16
N LYS A 887 17.03 -18.13 -29.94
CA LYS A 887 17.36 -16.70 -30.15
C LYS A 887 17.60 -15.92 -28.84
N VAL A 888 18.40 -16.50 -27.96
CA VAL A 888 18.77 -15.84 -26.70
C VAL A 888 19.75 -14.69 -26.98
N LYS A 889 19.43 -13.49 -26.48
CA LYS A 889 20.29 -12.29 -26.55
C LYS A 889 20.32 -11.60 -25.21
N THR A 890 21.54 -11.34 -24.71
CA THR A 890 21.76 -10.62 -23.46
C THR A 890 22.11 -9.15 -23.75
N GLN A 891 21.52 -8.24 -23.01
CA GLN A 891 21.82 -6.80 -23.02
C GLN A 891 21.82 -6.27 -21.59
N GLY A 892 22.99 -6.12 -21.00
CA GLY A 892 23.11 -5.82 -19.58
C GLY A 892 22.50 -6.92 -18.71
N SER A 893 21.61 -6.53 -17.79
CA SER A 893 20.83 -7.43 -16.93
C SER A 893 19.63 -8.08 -17.65
N ILE A 894 19.33 -7.67 -18.88
CA ILE A 894 18.13 -8.12 -19.61
C ILE A 894 18.50 -9.23 -20.58
N LEU A 895 17.77 -10.33 -20.48
CA LEU A 895 17.79 -11.43 -21.42
C LEU A 895 16.54 -11.40 -22.30
N ASN A 896 16.75 -11.21 -23.60
CA ASN A 896 15.70 -11.36 -24.60
C ASN A 896 15.77 -12.76 -25.19
N TYR A 897 14.67 -13.50 -25.20
CA TYR A 897 14.65 -14.87 -25.70
C TYR A 897 13.31 -15.18 -26.39
N GLU A 898 13.32 -16.26 -27.16
CA GLU A 898 12.13 -16.82 -27.78
C GLU A 898 11.90 -18.21 -27.18
N LEU A 899 10.80 -18.38 -26.44
CA LEU A 899 10.39 -19.67 -25.90
C LEU A 899 9.55 -20.40 -26.95
N GLN A 900 9.95 -21.60 -27.32
CA GLN A 900 9.28 -22.39 -28.34
C GLN A 900 8.75 -23.71 -27.78
N ASN A 901 7.47 -24.01 -28.02
CA ASN A 901 6.93 -25.35 -27.88
C ASN A 901 7.27 -26.14 -29.14
N VAL A 902 8.19 -27.12 -29.04
CA VAL A 902 8.65 -27.93 -30.18
C VAL A 902 7.92 -29.28 -30.28
N SER A 903 6.94 -29.52 -29.41
CA SER A 903 6.13 -30.72 -29.39
C SER A 903 4.80 -30.56 -30.15
N LYS A 904 4.04 -31.63 -30.24
CA LYS A 904 2.67 -31.64 -30.77
C LYS A 904 1.61 -31.43 -29.69
N GLU A 905 2.02 -31.30 -28.43
CA GLU A 905 1.16 -31.19 -27.27
C GLU A 905 1.08 -29.70 -26.84
N LEU A 906 -0.03 -29.31 -26.25
CA LEU A 906 -0.15 -27.99 -25.60
C LEU A 906 0.79 -27.92 -24.38
N ALA A 907 1.42 -26.77 -24.19
CA ALA A 907 2.07 -26.42 -22.91
C ALA A 907 1.16 -25.49 -22.13
N VAL A 908 0.71 -25.94 -20.98
CA VAL A 908 -0.33 -25.26 -20.17
C VAL A 908 0.29 -24.51 -19.02
N ALA A 909 -0.08 -23.22 -18.86
CA ALA A 909 0.33 -22.36 -17.75
C ALA A 909 1.84 -22.37 -17.50
N VAL A 910 2.62 -22.15 -18.54
CA VAL A 910 4.10 -22.16 -18.49
C VAL A 910 4.59 -20.94 -17.71
N LYS A 911 5.39 -21.22 -16.68
CA LYS A 911 6.13 -20.24 -15.91
C LYS A 911 7.62 -20.53 -16.02
N LEU A 912 8.44 -19.49 -16.10
CA LEU A 912 9.87 -19.60 -15.98
C LEU A 912 10.34 -19.19 -14.59
N ASN A 913 11.41 -19.82 -14.13
CA ASN A 913 12.15 -19.48 -12.92
C ASN A 913 13.64 -19.46 -13.21
N VAL A 914 14.40 -18.80 -12.36
CA VAL A 914 15.86 -18.79 -12.39
C VAL A 914 16.38 -19.49 -11.15
N LYS A 915 17.28 -20.47 -11.34
CA LYS A 915 17.94 -21.15 -10.23
C LYS A 915 19.45 -20.88 -10.23
N ASP A 916 19.98 -20.57 -9.09
CA ASP A 916 21.42 -20.52 -8.88
C ASP A 916 22.03 -21.93 -9.10
N LYS A 917 23.12 -22.02 -9.87
CA LYS A 917 23.75 -23.31 -10.21
C LYS A 917 24.42 -23.98 -9.03
N LEU A 918 24.92 -23.23 -8.06
CA LEU A 918 25.65 -23.75 -6.91
C LEU A 918 24.70 -24.20 -5.80
N SER A 919 23.77 -23.32 -5.40
CA SER A 919 22.85 -23.62 -4.32
C SER A 919 21.61 -24.41 -4.76
N GLY A 920 21.23 -24.32 -6.04
CA GLY A 920 19.96 -24.86 -6.56
C GLY A 920 18.71 -24.09 -6.14
N GLU A 921 18.90 -22.98 -5.43
CA GLU A 921 17.80 -22.15 -4.94
C GLU A 921 17.23 -21.23 -6.03
N ILE A 922 15.94 -20.86 -5.92
CA ILE A 922 15.30 -19.87 -6.79
C ILE A 922 15.89 -18.48 -6.46
N VAL A 923 16.34 -17.79 -7.50
CA VAL A 923 16.84 -16.41 -7.41
C VAL A 923 15.67 -15.44 -7.45
N LEU A 924 15.60 -14.52 -6.50
CA LEU A 924 14.56 -13.48 -6.37
C LEU A 924 15.18 -12.15 -5.87
N PRO A 925 14.64 -11.02 -6.30
CA PRO A 925 13.63 -10.82 -7.32
C PRO A 925 14.13 -11.08 -8.75
N VAL A 926 13.26 -11.60 -9.61
CA VAL A 926 13.48 -11.72 -11.05
C VAL A 926 12.24 -11.22 -11.79
N TYR A 927 12.43 -10.45 -12.86
CA TYR A 927 11.33 -9.82 -13.56
C TYR A 927 11.14 -10.44 -14.94
N PHE A 928 10.05 -11.20 -15.08
CA PHE A 928 9.65 -11.81 -16.36
C PHE A 928 8.55 -10.97 -17.03
N SER A 929 8.62 -10.85 -18.36
CA SER A 929 7.58 -10.16 -19.13
C SER A 929 6.21 -10.85 -19.08
N GLU A 930 6.18 -12.18 -19.01
CA GLU A 930 4.95 -13.00 -18.93
C GLU A 930 5.19 -14.25 -18.09
N GLY A 931 4.13 -14.80 -17.51
CA GLY A 931 4.12 -16.08 -16.82
C GLY A 931 2.75 -16.73 -16.87
N TYR A 932 2.67 -18.02 -16.59
CA TYR A 932 1.45 -18.85 -16.70
C TYR A 932 0.80 -18.80 -18.10
N ILE A 933 1.65 -18.72 -19.13
CA ILE A 933 1.21 -18.66 -20.53
C ILE A 933 0.90 -20.06 -21.08
N ASN A 934 -0.05 -20.13 -22.03
CA ASN A 934 -0.26 -21.34 -22.80
C ASN A 934 0.49 -21.22 -24.13
N LEU A 935 1.15 -22.30 -24.56
CA LEU A 935 1.84 -22.36 -25.84
C LEU A 935 1.26 -23.51 -26.70
N LEU A 936 0.72 -23.11 -27.84
CA LEU A 936 0.22 -24.07 -28.85
C LEU A 936 1.38 -24.90 -29.43
N PRO A 937 1.08 -26.09 -30.04
CA PRO A 937 2.08 -26.85 -30.78
C PRO A 937 2.81 -25.99 -31.82
N GLY A 938 4.16 -25.98 -31.76
CA GLY A 938 4.99 -25.18 -32.66
C GLY A 938 5.07 -23.69 -32.36
N GLU A 939 4.26 -23.13 -31.44
CA GLU A 939 4.23 -21.70 -31.10
C GLU A 939 5.57 -21.22 -30.53
N LYS A 940 5.91 -19.99 -30.92
CA LYS A 940 7.05 -19.22 -30.39
C LYS A 940 6.55 -17.95 -29.72
N ARG A 941 7.02 -17.69 -28.50
CA ARG A 941 6.72 -16.49 -27.74
C ARG A 941 8.01 -15.72 -27.45
N LYS A 942 8.06 -14.44 -27.82
CA LYS A 942 9.18 -13.55 -27.47
C LYS A 942 8.95 -12.99 -26.06
N LEU A 943 9.91 -13.21 -25.21
CA LEU A 943 9.84 -12.87 -23.79
C LEU A 943 11.14 -12.20 -23.35
N THR A 944 11.05 -11.48 -22.24
CA THR A 944 12.20 -10.89 -21.56
C THR A 944 12.28 -11.36 -20.13
N LEU A 945 13.49 -11.44 -19.64
CA LEU A 945 13.86 -11.72 -18.27
C LEU A 945 14.90 -10.70 -17.85
N GLU A 946 14.75 -10.08 -16.68
CA GLU A 946 15.77 -9.23 -16.09
C GLU A 946 16.21 -9.79 -14.74
N LEU A 947 17.54 -9.89 -14.58
CA LEU A 947 18.23 -10.30 -13.37
C LEU A 947 18.95 -9.10 -12.79
N PRO A 948 18.42 -8.45 -11.74
CA PRO A 948 19.14 -7.37 -11.08
C PRO A 948 20.44 -7.90 -10.48
N HIS A 949 21.55 -7.22 -10.77
CA HIS A 949 22.85 -7.40 -10.11
C HIS A 949 23.64 -8.69 -10.35
N GLN A 950 23.29 -9.56 -11.31
CA GLN A 950 23.95 -10.86 -11.47
C GLN A 950 24.24 -11.24 -12.92
N SER A 951 25.26 -12.10 -13.13
CA SER A 951 25.61 -12.64 -14.44
C SER A 951 24.76 -13.87 -14.77
N ILE A 952 24.19 -13.93 -15.97
CA ILE A 952 23.34 -15.06 -16.39
C ILE A 952 24.10 -16.40 -16.47
N HIS A 953 25.42 -16.38 -16.51
CA HIS A 953 26.23 -17.59 -16.61
C HIS A 953 26.21 -18.46 -15.35
N ASP A 954 25.82 -17.87 -14.22
CA ASP A 954 25.79 -18.54 -12.91
C ASP A 954 24.43 -19.20 -12.62
N PHE A 955 23.49 -19.11 -13.58
CA PHE A 955 22.11 -19.56 -13.38
C PHE A 955 21.63 -20.55 -14.43
N ASN A 956 20.65 -21.37 -14.03
CA ASN A 956 19.82 -22.14 -14.91
C ASN A 956 18.45 -21.47 -15.08
N ILE A 957 17.96 -21.37 -16.32
CA ILE A 957 16.58 -21.02 -16.58
C ILE A 957 15.79 -22.32 -16.64
N ILE A 958 14.78 -22.42 -15.80
CA ILE A 958 13.89 -23.58 -15.75
C ILE A 958 12.49 -23.17 -16.18
N ALA A 959 11.80 -24.09 -16.86
CA ALA A 959 10.37 -23.95 -17.13
C ALA A 959 9.60 -24.98 -16.31
N GLU A 960 8.46 -24.58 -15.82
CA GLU A 960 7.44 -25.43 -15.19
C GLU A 960 6.06 -25.09 -15.76
N GLY A 961 5.12 -25.98 -15.66
CA GLY A 961 3.77 -25.74 -16.14
C GLY A 961 2.77 -26.73 -15.54
N TYR A 962 1.50 -26.54 -15.86
CA TYR A 962 0.47 -27.40 -15.30
C TYR A 962 0.64 -28.88 -15.70
N ASN A 963 0.93 -29.14 -16.97
CA ASN A 963 1.02 -30.50 -17.52
C ASN A 963 2.45 -31.07 -17.64
N PHE A 964 3.44 -30.47 -17.00
CA PHE A 964 4.80 -30.96 -16.93
C PHE A 964 5.53 -30.46 -15.68
N ASP A 965 6.55 -31.19 -15.29
CA ASP A 965 7.43 -30.83 -14.17
C ASP A 965 8.56 -29.90 -14.63
N SER A 966 9.36 -29.39 -13.69
CA SER A 966 10.49 -28.52 -14.00
C SER A 966 11.45 -29.09 -15.01
N VAL A 967 11.77 -28.31 -16.05
CA VAL A 967 12.72 -28.64 -17.11
C VAL A 967 13.74 -27.51 -17.25
N ILE A 968 15.03 -27.88 -17.29
CA ILE A 968 16.11 -26.93 -17.54
C ILE A 968 16.11 -26.58 -19.03
N LEU A 969 16.07 -25.29 -19.33
CA LEU A 969 16.08 -24.75 -20.69
C LEU A 969 17.42 -24.11 -21.07
N LEU A 970 18.18 -23.59 -20.10
CA LEU A 970 19.48 -22.93 -20.26
C LEU A 970 20.34 -23.18 -19.02
#